data_9af834b74b4faefecbf9658d1b32d23e
#
_entry.id   9af834b74b4faefecbf9658d1b32d23e
#
_cell.length_a   1.000
_cell.length_b   1.000
_cell.length_c   1.000
_cell.angle_alpha   90.00
_cell.angle_beta   90.00
_cell.angle_gamma   90.00
#
_symmetry.space_group_name_H-M   'P 1'
#
loop_
_entity.id
_entity.type
_entity.pdbx_description
1 polymer ?
#
loop_
_entity_poly.entity_id
_entity_poly.type
_entity_poly.pdbx_seq_one_letter_code
_entity_poly.pdbx_strand_id
1 'polypeptide(L)'
;MNSKRISVLLIGILLLYAPASVVGDTNGSDNSYTNYSTIDAEYVPQFGFSFVEVIISDTSDNISSPTDLEFHPGRVNELWVANKATDSITIVHDTGLDNQTSETRLDVNRNHFLEEVSAISFGSYHPEFDWQWGSAQESLNTYNGQGNPNYFMGPALWPSSLDHFAVENQNNEDGLLGSHIDMLHESPYGVGIAHDYDNVYWYNDGYYGELVRYDFMMDHDTGGHNHSDGVVQRYSEIQLNHSYGTPGHMVLDKETDILYISDAGGDRVIWVNTDDTTYQTENIMNDSSRLETLSEYSRISGVEWGVLIEGVNRPSGIALDGDQLFVSLNEDNSIVSYNLNSDGKSAVEVAIINTSASSIMGIEIGPKGHLFYVDNARDEVVRVDPVLDEDGDGYDNIEKNLWLSNGLIQWVDKFPNNSEEWNDTDDDGIGNNADLDDDNDGWSDNDEINCSYEGIFYMTENPLSIPKDTDGDGICEFLDYDDDNDGWSDEEENTCAYAAGWIGESSRTVDSSDNPLDTDGDRLCNPIDEDDDNDGRLDENDIFPLNLNEWSDNDNDGIGDNEDLDDDNDILTDKSEIENGTDPNNSDTDSDGYSDNNDIFPLDAKDWLDLDDDGVGDNTDIFPSISRYQYTSDLAIDILLISIMGIITLGAFSLFKRINREDW
;
A
#
# COMPACT_ATOMS: atom_id res chain seq x y z
N MET A 1 -38.15 36.72 -12.45
CA MET A 1 -37.28 37.81 -12.93
C MET A 1 -36.24 37.17 -13.84
N ASN A 2 -36.20 37.62 -15.08
CA ASN A 2 -35.46 37.00 -16.20
C ASN A 2 -33.96 37.11 -16.05
N SER A 3 -33.24 36.02 -16.30
CA SER A 3 -31.83 36.09 -16.72
C SER A 3 -31.71 35.56 -18.15
N LYS A 4 -31.18 36.39 -19.03
CA LYS A 4 -31.02 36.17 -20.46
C LYS A 4 -29.84 35.23 -20.72
N ARG A 5 -30.10 34.21 -21.54
CA ARG A 5 -29.04 33.44 -22.23
C ARG A 5 -28.54 34.27 -23.40
N ILE A 6 -27.22 34.43 -23.48
CA ILE A 6 -26.55 34.98 -24.65
C ILE A 6 -26.02 33.76 -25.42
N SER A 7 -26.61 33.52 -26.61
CA SER A 7 -26.08 32.57 -27.59
C SER A 7 -25.05 33.29 -28.42
N VAL A 8 -23.81 32.82 -28.42
CA VAL A 8 -22.78 33.26 -29.38
C VAL A 8 -22.86 32.34 -30.60
N LEU A 9 -23.20 32.93 -31.70
CA LEU A 9 -23.24 32.27 -33.03
C LEU A 9 -21.83 32.35 -33.61
N LEU A 10 -21.09 31.22 -33.64
CA LEU A 10 -19.86 31.15 -34.44
C LEU A 10 -20.21 30.81 -35.89
N ILE A 11 -19.88 31.72 -36.77
CA ILE A 11 -19.98 31.54 -38.21
C ILE A 11 -18.66 30.88 -38.66
N GLY A 12 -18.72 29.61 -39.03
CA GLY A 12 -17.59 28.92 -39.66
C GLY A 12 -17.38 29.42 -41.09
N ILE A 13 -16.19 29.89 -41.36
CA ILE A 13 -15.72 30.17 -42.75
C ILE A 13 -15.03 28.90 -43.23
N LEU A 14 -15.71 28.21 -44.13
CA LEU A 14 -15.16 27.07 -44.89
C LEU A 14 -14.17 27.60 -45.91
N LEU A 15 -12.87 27.44 -45.70
CA LEU A 15 -11.85 27.64 -46.72
C LEU A 15 -11.52 26.28 -47.35
N LEU A 16 -12.01 26.05 -48.54
CA LEU A 16 -11.63 24.93 -49.40
C LEU A 16 -10.18 25.13 -49.88
N TYR A 17 -9.26 24.34 -49.36
CA TYR A 17 -7.95 24.15 -49.98
C TYR A 17 -7.94 22.83 -50.75
N ALA A 18 -7.54 22.89 -52.00
CA ALA A 18 -7.32 21.73 -52.85
C ALA A 18 -6.02 21.03 -52.43
N PRO A 19 -5.95 19.69 -52.47
CA PRO A 19 -4.75 18.97 -52.08
C PRO A 19 -3.60 19.26 -53.06
N ALA A 20 -2.45 19.67 -52.54
CA ALA A 20 -1.22 19.74 -53.30
C ALA A 20 -0.70 18.32 -53.52
N SER A 21 -0.72 17.83 -54.74
CA SER A 21 -0.07 16.58 -55.11
C SER A 21 1.45 16.73 -54.94
N VAL A 22 2.03 16.08 -53.96
CA VAL A 22 3.48 15.93 -53.87
C VAL A 22 3.92 14.92 -54.92
N VAL A 23 4.66 15.40 -55.93
CA VAL A 23 5.32 14.57 -56.92
C VAL A 23 6.60 14.01 -56.25
N GLY A 24 6.59 12.74 -55.95
CA GLY A 24 7.78 12.06 -55.44
C GLY A 24 8.91 12.07 -56.48
N ASP A 25 10.08 12.47 -56.07
CA ASP A 25 11.30 12.44 -56.87
C ASP A 25 11.88 11.01 -56.86
N THR A 26 11.80 10.34 -58.01
CA THR A 26 12.33 8.98 -58.20
C THR A 26 13.79 9.04 -58.57
N ASN A 27 14.71 9.03 -57.66
CA ASN A 27 16.10 8.64 -57.92
C ASN A 27 16.66 7.78 -56.78
N GLY A 28 16.91 6.55 -57.18
CA GLY A 28 17.20 5.46 -56.32
C GLY A 28 18.45 5.53 -55.47
N SER A 29 18.29 4.99 -54.30
CA SER A 29 19.28 4.20 -53.57
C SER A 29 18.48 3.32 -52.59
N ASP A 30 18.95 2.12 -52.35
CA ASP A 30 18.33 1.11 -51.52
C ASP A 30 17.92 1.65 -50.14
N ASN A 31 16.69 2.09 -50.03
CA ASN A 31 16.08 2.44 -48.75
C ASN A 31 14.75 1.71 -48.64
N SER A 32 14.66 0.86 -47.69
CA SER A 32 13.46 0.15 -47.27
C SER A 32 12.46 1.08 -46.56
N TYR A 33 12.10 2.20 -47.20
CA TYR A 33 11.01 3.04 -46.68
C TYR A 33 9.67 2.47 -47.11
N THR A 34 8.80 2.23 -46.15
CA THR A 34 7.41 1.88 -46.42
C THR A 34 6.57 3.17 -46.31
N ASN A 35 5.92 3.56 -47.37
CA ASN A 35 5.04 4.75 -47.36
C ASN A 35 3.65 4.35 -46.93
N TYR A 36 3.06 5.13 -46.07
CA TYR A 36 1.62 5.07 -45.82
C TYR A 36 0.86 5.34 -47.12
N SER A 37 0.11 4.37 -47.58
CA SER A 37 -0.70 4.51 -48.79
C SER A 37 -2.11 5.04 -48.54
N THR A 38 -2.52 5.14 -47.29
CA THR A 38 -3.92 5.39 -46.92
C THR A 38 -4.11 6.39 -45.77
N ILE A 39 -3.09 7.20 -45.44
CA ILE A 39 -3.24 8.21 -44.40
C ILE A 39 -4.14 9.33 -44.89
N ASP A 40 -5.25 9.53 -44.20
CA ASP A 40 -6.00 10.78 -44.30
C ASP A 40 -5.14 11.90 -43.70
N ALA A 41 -5.00 13.02 -44.45
CA ALA A 41 -4.16 14.12 -43.98
C ALA A 41 -4.63 14.77 -42.65
N GLU A 42 -5.77 14.36 -42.17
CA GLU A 42 -6.34 14.79 -40.87
C GLU A 42 -5.78 14.01 -39.67
N TYR A 43 -5.20 12.82 -39.90
CA TYR A 43 -4.75 11.93 -38.82
C TYR A 43 -3.30 11.54 -39.05
N VAL A 44 -2.45 11.88 -38.10
CA VAL A 44 -1.03 11.57 -38.21
C VAL A 44 -0.67 10.68 -37.04
N PRO A 45 -0.26 9.43 -37.28
CA PRO A 45 0.15 8.52 -36.22
C PRO A 45 1.48 8.95 -35.59
N GLN A 46 1.78 8.45 -34.41
CA GLN A 46 3.04 8.73 -33.67
C GLN A 46 4.29 8.49 -34.49
N PHE A 47 4.28 7.55 -35.43
CA PHE A 47 5.39 7.21 -36.30
C PHE A 47 5.44 8.03 -37.62
N GLY A 48 4.69 9.11 -37.73
CA GLY A 48 4.72 10.07 -38.86
C GLY A 48 4.05 9.60 -40.15
N PHE A 49 4.21 10.36 -41.24
CA PHE A 49 3.65 10.04 -42.59
C PHE A 49 4.43 8.96 -43.32
N SER A 50 5.68 8.79 -43.00
CA SER A 50 6.55 7.70 -43.47
C SER A 50 7.43 7.25 -42.33
N PHE A 51 7.86 6.01 -42.39
CA PHE A 51 8.62 5.39 -41.32
C PHE A 51 9.77 4.53 -41.88
N VAL A 52 10.73 4.27 -41.01
CA VAL A 52 11.81 3.33 -41.23
C VAL A 52 11.71 2.24 -40.18
N GLU A 53 11.89 1.00 -40.60
CA GLU A 53 12.00 -0.12 -39.69
C GLU A 53 13.45 -0.34 -39.32
N VAL A 54 13.76 -0.31 -38.04
CA VAL A 54 15.10 -0.52 -37.48
C VAL A 54 15.11 -1.80 -36.67
N ILE A 55 15.95 -2.75 -37.07
CA ILE A 55 16.15 -3.98 -36.28
C ILE A 55 16.93 -3.60 -35.03
N ILE A 56 16.30 -3.80 -33.87
CA ILE A 56 16.87 -3.49 -32.55
C ILE A 56 17.59 -4.69 -31.98
N SER A 57 17.02 -5.89 -32.14
CA SER A 57 17.60 -7.14 -31.62
C SER A 57 17.22 -8.29 -32.52
N ASP A 58 18.10 -9.29 -32.63
CA ASP A 58 17.92 -10.45 -33.51
C ASP A 58 18.48 -11.74 -32.89
N THR A 59 18.70 -12.75 -33.72
CA THR A 59 19.29 -14.02 -33.29
C THR A 59 20.69 -13.88 -32.67
N SER A 60 21.44 -12.83 -32.93
CA SER A 60 22.73 -12.57 -32.29
C SER A 60 22.59 -12.20 -30.80
N ASP A 61 21.43 -11.70 -30.42
CA ASP A 61 21.03 -11.43 -29.04
C ASP A 61 20.25 -12.58 -28.40
N ASN A 62 20.20 -13.74 -29.08
CA ASN A 62 19.39 -14.89 -28.70
C ASN A 62 17.87 -14.69 -28.78
N ILE A 63 17.40 -13.79 -29.60
CA ILE A 63 15.97 -13.74 -29.94
C ILE A 63 15.59 -15.04 -30.66
N SER A 64 14.50 -15.68 -30.26
CA SER A 64 14.10 -16.99 -30.81
C SER A 64 12.58 -17.19 -30.72
N SER A 65 11.91 -17.09 -31.87
CA SER A 65 10.45 -17.08 -31.98
C SER A 65 9.79 -16.12 -30.98
N PRO A 66 10.11 -14.83 -31.01
CA PRO A 66 9.60 -13.88 -30.07
C PRO A 66 8.10 -13.72 -30.26
N THR A 67 7.36 -13.68 -29.15
CA THR A 67 5.90 -13.57 -29.13
C THR A 67 5.41 -12.26 -28.53
N ASP A 68 6.17 -11.71 -27.60
CA ASP A 68 5.80 -10.51 -26.87
C ASP A 68 7.04 -9.72 -26.46
N LEU A 69 6.82 -8.45 -26.13
CA LEU A 69 7.84 -7.55 -25.64
C LEU A 69 7.20 -6.51 -24.70
N GLU A 70 7.91 -6.13 -23.65
CA GLU A 70 7.50 -5.06 -22.73
C GLU A 70 8.68 -4.27 -22.22
N PHE A 71 8.53 -2.96 -22.06
CA PHE A 71 9.51 -2.12 -21.40
C PHE A 71 9.39 -2.23 -19.88
N HIS A 72 10.54 -2.27 -19.23
CA HIS A 72 10.58 -2.35 -17.76
C HIS A 72 10.17 -1.01 -17.14
N PRO A 73 9.16 -0.98 -16.25
CA PRO A 73 8.59 0.29 -15.76
C PRO A 73 9.56 1.17 -14.97
N GLY A 74 10.51 0.58 -14.27
CA GLY A 74 11.46 1.28 -13.41
C GLY A 74 12.89 1.40 -13.95
N ARG A 75 13.20 0.79 -15.11
CA ARG A 75 14.53 0.86 -15.73
C ARG A 75 14.41 1.36 -17.17
N VAL A 76 14.69 2.63 -17.32
CA VAL A 76 14.54 3.35 -18.59
C VAL A 76 15.26 2.64 -19.73
N ASN A 77 14.63 2.53 -20.88
CA ASN A 77 15.13 1.84 -22.08
C ASN A 77 15.54 0.38 -21.87
N GLU A 78 15.00 -0.33 -20.90
CA GLU A 78 15.20 -1.76 -20.74
C GLU A 78 13.99 -2.52 -21.30
N LEU A 79 14.21 -3.25 -22.39
CA LEU A 79 13.17 -4.03 -23.07
C LEU A 79 13.32 -5.52 -22.74
N TRP A 80 12.22 -6.15 -22.38
CA TRP A 80 12.11 -7.58 -22.11
C TRP A 80 11.38 -8.26 -23.27
N VAL A 81 11.93 -9.35 -23.79
CA VAL A 81 11.39 -10.06 -24.96
C VAL A 81 11.14 -11.53 -24.59
N ALA A 82 9.90 -11.96 -24.77
CA ALA A 82 9.48 -13.32 -24.56
C ALA A 82 9.86 -14.23 -25.74
N ASN A 83 10.75 -15.20 -25.50
CA ASN A 83 11.24 -16.15 -26.51
C ASN A 83 10.54 -17.49 -26.39
N LYS A 84 9.54 -17.73 -27.20
CA LYS A 84 8.73 -18.96 -27.16
C LYS A 84 9.52 -20.24 -27.43
N ALA A 85 10.44 -20.23 -28.41
CA ALA A 85 11.14 -21.43 -28.82
C ALA A 85 12.22 -21.90 -27.81
N THR A 86 12.59 -21.08 -26.86
CA THR A 86 13.65 -21.35 -25.88
C THR A 86 13.16 -21.24 -24.43
N ASP A 87 11.88 -20.93 -24.21
CA ASP A 87 11.30 -20.73 -22.88
C ASP A 87 12.15 -19.73 -22.06
N SER A 88 12.44 -18.56 -22.63
CA SER A 88 13.40 -17.63 -22.05
C SER A 88 12.95 -16.18 -22.24
N ILE A 89 13.58 -15.31 -21.46
CA ILE A 89 13.46 -13.86 -21.63
C ILE A 89 14.82 -13.31 -22.09
N THR A 90 14.83 -12.56 -23.18
CA THR A 90 15.97 -11.72 -23.54
C THR A 90 15.72 -10.31 -23.04
N ILE A 91 16.67 -9.76 -22.30
CA ILE A 91 16.65 -8.41 -21.76
C ILE A 91 17.61 -7.57 -22.58
N VAL A 92 17.09 -6.52 -23.20
CA VAL A 92 17.86 -5.56 -24.00
C VAL A 92 17.98 -4.28 -23.17
N HIS A 93 19.19 -3.97 -22.76
CA HIS A 93 19.51 -2.75 -22.02
C HIS A 93 19.88 -1.65 -22.98
N ASP A 94 19.55 -0.40 -22.63
CA ASP A 94 19.81 0.78 -23.48
C ASP A 94 19.27 0.59 -24.92
N THR A 95 18.02 0.13 -24.99
CA THR A 95 17.36 -0.29 -26.22
C THR A 95 17.42 0.80 -27.31
N GLY A 96 18.00 0.47 -28.45
CA GLY A 96 18.12 1.37 -29.60
C GLY A 96 19.20 2.44 -29.49
N LEU A 97 20.03 2.42 -28.42
CA LEU A 97 21.15 3.34 -28.26
C LEU A 97 22.47 2.72 -28.70
N ASP A 98 23.49 3.54 -28.94
CA ASP A 98 24.82 3.08 -29.38
C ASP A 98 25.53 2.14 -28.39
N ASN A 99 25.17 2.19 -27.12
CA ASN A 99 25.70 1.35 -26.05
C ASN A 99 24.83 0.15 -25.71
N GLN A 100 23.82 -0.14 -26.51
CA GLN A 100 22.90 -1.27 -26.31
C GLN A 100 23.66 -2.56 -26.01
N THR A 101 23.17 -3.31 -25.06
CA THR A 101 23.63 -4.65 -24.71
C THR A 101 22.44 -5.57 -24.47
N SER A 102 22.65 -6.87 -24.54
CA SER A 102 21.60 -7.85 -24.28
C SER A 102 22.07 -8.98 -23.38
N GLU A 103 21.15 -9.55 -22.62
CA GLU A 103 21.35 -10.80 -21.90
C GLU A 103 20.09 -11.67 -21.99
N THR A 104 20.30 -13.01 -22.07
CA THR A 104 19.18 -13.95 -22.07
C THR A 104 19.12 -14.70 -20.76
N ARG A 105 17.99 -14.68 -20.12
CA ARG A 105 17.71 -15.35 -18.84
C ARG A 105 16.91 -16.63 -19.06
N LEU A 106 17.41 -17.73 -18.49
CA LEU A 106 16.81 -19.06 -18.58
C LEU A 106 16.65 -19.60 -17.17
N ASP A 107 15.45 -19.59 -16.64
CA ASP A 107 15.19 -20.28 -15.37
C ASP A 107 15.30 -21.80 -15.53
N VAL A 108 15.79 -22.48 -14.49
CA VAL A 108 16.00 -23.94 -14.51
C VAL A 108 14.70 -24.72 -14.69
N ASN A 109 13.59 -24.15 -14.24
CA ASN A 109 12.24 -24.74 -14.34
C ASN A 109 11.38 -24.09 -15.43
N ARG A 110 11.99 -23.36 -16.36
CA ARG A 110 11.29 -22.67 -17.46
C ARG A 110 10.38 -23.58 -18.29
N ASN A 111 10.72 -24.87 -18.39
CA ASN A 111 9.91 -25.89 -19.07
C ASN A 111 8.59 -26.22 -18.34
N HIS A 112 8.24 -25.47 -17.32
CA HIS A 112 6.95 -25.50 -16.64
C HIS A 112 6.40 -24.08 -16.45
N PHE A 113 7.20 -23.15 -15.95
CA PHE A 113 6.75 -21.81 -15.60
C PHE A 113 6.86 -20.81 -16.76
N LEU A 114 7.61 -21.10 -17.84
CA LEU A 114 7.77 -20.30 -19.05
C LEU A 114 7.63 -21.12 -20.34
N GLU A 115 7.11 -22.35 -20.26
CA GLU A 115 7.01 -23.26 -21.42
C GLU A 115 6.16 -22.64 -22.53
N GLU A 116 6.73 -22.47 -23.72
CA GLU A 116 6.08 -21.80 -24.85
C GLU A 116 5.50 -20.41 -24.44
N VAL A 117 6.31 -19.59 -23.76
CA VAL A 117 5.88 -18.26 -23.33
C VAL A 117 5.28 -17.46 -24.49
N SER A 118 4.06 -16.96 -24.28
CA SER A 118 3.26 -16.30 -25.30
C SER A 118 3.07 -14.81 -25.05
N ALA A 119 3.01 -14.41 -23.77
CA ALA A 119 2.83 -13.02 -23.36
C ALA A 119 3.46 -12.79 -21.97
N ILE A 120 3.87 -11.56 -21.74
CA ILE A 120 4.37 -11.06 -20.45
C ILE A 120 3.66 -9.76 -20.10
N SER A 121 3.58 -9.43 -18.82
CA SER A 121 3.08 -8.13 -18.36
C SER A 121 3.73 -7.74 -17.05
N PHE A 122 4.33 -6.55 -16.98
CA PHE A 122 4.83 -6.00 -15.74
C PHE A 122 3.68 -5.61 -14.81
N GLY A 123 3.92 -5.80 -13.51
CA GLY A 123 2.95 -5.57 -12.44
C GLY A 123 3.43 -4.54 -11.44
N SER A 124 3.07 -4.73 -10.18
CA SER A 124 3.41 -3.84 -9.08
C SER A 124 4.87 -3.94 -8.65
N TYR A 125 5.38 -2.85 -8.10
CA TYR A 125 6.70 -2.80 -7.49
C TYR A 125 6.72 -3.56 -6.15
N HIS A 126 7.76 -4.35 -5.93
CA HIS A 126 8.00 -5.03 -4.67
C HIS A 126 9.42 -4.71 -4.16
N PRO A 127 9.61 -4.33 -2.87
CA PRO A 127 10.91 -3.88 -2.37
C PRO A 127 12.06 -4.89 -2.49
N GLU A 128 11.75 -6.19 -2.53
CA GLU A 128 12.74 -7.27 -2.64
C GLU A 128 12.90 -7.75 -4.08
N PHE A 129 11.80 -7.82 -4.84
CA PHE A 129 11.75 -8.44 -6.16
C PHE A 129 11.83 -7.46 -7.32
N ASP A 130 11.89 -6.15 -7.02
CA ASP A 130 11.71 -5.08 -8.01
C ASP A 130 10.29 -5.18 -8.63
N TRP A 131 10.05 -4.64 -9.80
CA TRP A 131 8.75 -4.82 -10.43
C TRP A 131 8.48 -6.31 -10.67
N GLN A 132 7.33 -6.77 -10.19
CA GLN A 132 6.88 -8.13 -10.49
C GLN A 132 6.38 -8.20 -11.93
N TRP A 133 6.35 -9.36 -12.51
CA TRP A 133 5.77 -9.55 -13.84
C TRP A 133 5.12 -10.91 -13.97
N GLY A 134 4.03 -10.94 -14.71
CA GLY A 134 3.29 -12.14 -15.03
C GLY A 134 3.65 -12.69 -16.39
N SER A 135 3.57 -14.01 -16.55
CA SER A 135 3.75 -14.69 -17.84
C SER A 135 2.56 -15.57 -18.20
N ALA A 136 2.25 -15.62 -19.50
CA ALA A 136 1.32 -16.57 -20.09
C ALA A 136 2.07 -17.61 -20.91
N GLN A 137 1.64 -18.88 -20.86
CA GLN A 137 2.27 -20.01 -21.51
C GLN A 137 1.30 -20.71 -22.44
N GLU A 138 1.58 -20.72 -23.75
CA GLU A 138 0.75 -21.40 -24.76
C GLU A 138 1.04 -22.90 -24.78
N SER A 139 1.02 -23.55 -23.63
CA SER A 139 1.35 -24.95 -23.48
C SER A 139 0.30 -25.74 -22.69
N LEU A 140 0.29 -27.04 -22.89
CA LEU A 140 -0.30 -28.02 -21.97
C LEU A 140 0.81 -28.49 -21.06
N ASN A 141 0.46 -28.85 -19.82
CA ASN A 141 1.49 -29.27 -18.88
C ASN A 141 2.29 -30.47 -19.35
N THR A 142 3.60 -30.31 -19.41
CA THR A 142 4.56 -31.38 -19.63
C THR A 142 5.37 -31.75 -18.38
N TYR A 143 5.13 -31.08 -17.24
CA TYR A 143 5.86 -31.28 -16.01
C TYR A 143 5.71 -32.73 -15.51
N ASN A 144 6.82 -33.39 -15.25
CA ASN A 144 6.89 -34.80 -14.87
C ASN A 144 6.15 -35.80 -15.82
N GLY A 145 5.88 -35.43 -17.05
CA GLY A 145 5.15 -36.26 -18.00
C GLY A 145 3.69 -36.48 -17.62
N GLN A 146 3.14 -35.60 -16.83
CA GLN A 146 1.71 -35.60 -16.52
C GLN A 146 0.93 -35.20 -17.77
N GLY A 147 0.15 -36.11 -18.29
CA GLY A 147 -0.71 -35.86 -19.45
C GLY A 147 -2.18 -35.75 -19.07
N ASN A 148 -3.01 -35.62 -20.11
CA ASN A 148 -4.46 -35.55 -19.97
C ASN A 148 -5.00 -36.56 -18.91
N PRO A 149 -5.81 -36.14 -17.91
CA PRO A 149 -6.60 -34.90 -17.92
C PRO A 149 -5.93 -33.73 -17.20
N ASN A 150 -4.68 -33.81 -16.88
CA ASN A 150 -4.03 -32.84 -16.00
C ASN A 150 -3.36 -31.71 -16.81
N TYR A 151 -4.13 -30.72 -17.22
CA TYR A 151 -3.67 -29.51 -17.87
C TYR A 151 -3.17 -28.50 -16.82
N PHE A 152 -2.08 -28.89 -16.16
CA PHE A 152 -1.56 -28.17 -14.98
C PHE A 152 -0.70 -26.98 -15.42
N MET A 153 -1.32 -25.97 -16.02
CA MET A 153 -0.72 -24.74 -16.51
C MET A 153 -1.58 -23.53 -16.16
N GLY A 154 -0.98 -22.37 -16.13
CA GLY A 154 -1.61 -21.08 -15.88
C GLY A 154 -0.57 -19.97 -15.77
N PRO A 155 -0.94 -18.75 -15.37
CA PRO A 155 0.00 -17.66 -15.23
C PRO A 155 1.02 -17.92 -14.12
N ALA A 156 2.26 -17.49 -14.35
CA ALA A 156 3.30 -17.49 -13.33
C ALA A 156 3.74 -16.06 -13.04
N LEU A 157 4.04 -15.78 -11.78
CA LEU A 157 4.50 -14.51 -11.27
C LEU A 157 6.01 -14.56 -11.01
N TRP A 158 6.74 -13.53 -11.41
CA TRP A 158 8.19 -13.49 -11.40
C TRP A 158 8.76 -12.19 -10.84
N PRO A 159 9.95 -12.20 -10.23
CA PRO A 159 10.70 -11.00 -9.91
C PRO A 159 11.33 -10.40 -11.16
N SER A 160 11.39 -9.08 -11.31
CA SER A 160 12.24 -8.47 -12.34
C SER A 160 13.65 -8.13 -11.85
N SER A 161 13.88 -8.17 -10.55
CA SER A 161 15.22 -8.01 -9.98
C SER A 161 16.20 -8.99 -10.62
N LEU A 162 17.25 -8.44 -11.24
CA LEU A 162 18.28 -9.27 -11.93
C LEU A 162 19.14 -10.09 -10.98
N ASP A 163 19.06 -9.82 -9.69
CA ASP A 163 19.68 -10.65 -8.65
C ASP A 163 18.83 -11.89 -8.29
N HIS A 164 17.54 -11.88 -8.64
CA HIS A 164 16.58 -12.95 -8.33
C HIS A 164 16.16 -13.73 -9.58
N PHE A 165 15.68 -13.06 -10.63
CA PHE A 165 15.16 -13.72 -11.83
C PHE A 165 16.21 -14.57 -12.53
N ALA A 166 15.93 -15.87 -12.67
CA ALA A 166 16.80 -16.91 -13.23
C ALA A 166 18.17 -17.00 -12.53
N VAL A 167 18.27 -16.58 -11.28
CA VAL A 167 19.45 -16.63 -10.41
C VAL A 167 19.18 -17.44 -9.16
N GLU A 168 18.06 -17.20 -8.50
CA GLU A 168 17.69 -17.93 -7.29
C GLU A 168 17.16 -19.34 -7.59
N ASN A 169 17.37 -20.24 -6.64
CA ASN A 169 16.86 -21.63 -6.63
C ASN A 169 17.18 -22.45 -7.90
N GLN A 170 18.23 -22.07 -8.64
CA GLN A 170 18.58 -22.71 -9.93
C GLN A 170 19.10 -24.14 -9.81
N ASN A 171 19.31 -24.65 -8.61
CA ASN A 171 19.72 -26.07 -8.39
C ASN A 171 18.57 -26.97 -7.94
N ASN A 172 17.34 -26.43 -7.75
CA ASN A 172 16.19 -27.12 -7.15
C ASN A 172 16.52 -27.79 -5.80
N GLU A 173 17.39 -27.17 -5.00
CA GLU A 173 17.71 -27.60 -3.65
C GLU A 173 16.55 -27.25 -2.68
N ASP A 174 16.42 -28.04 -1.62
CA ASP A 174 15.39 -27.89 -0.59
C ASP A 174 13.92 -27.97 -1.11
N GLY A 175 13.73 -28.38 -2.36
CA GLY A 175 12.43 -28.51 -2.99
C GLY A 175 11.90 -27.21 -3.61
N LEU A 176 12.69 -26.14 -3.66
CA LEU A 176 12.35 -24.91 -4.35
C LEU A 176 12.54 -25.07 -5.86
N LEU A 177 11.65 -24.46 -6.65
CA LEU A 177 11.58 -24.62 -8.11
C LEU A 177 11.86 -23.31 -8.84
N GLY A 178 13.15 -23.00 -9.06
CA GLY A 178 13.54 -21.80 -9.81
C GLY A 178 13.20 -20.50 -9.09
N SER A 179 13.08 -19.43 -9.84
CA SER A 179 12.95 -18.08 -9.35
C SER A 179 11.53 -17.50 -9.43
N HIS A 180 10.52 -18.29 -9.83
CA HIS A 180 9.14 -17.80 -9.81
C HIS A 180 8.67 -17.48 -8.38
N ILE A 181 7.81 -16.49 -8.25
CA ILE A 181 7.21 -16.11 -6.97
C ILE A 181 5.96 -16.94 -6.71
N ASP A 182 5.09 -17.06 -7.71
CA ASP A 182 3.86 -17.82 -7.61
C ASP A 182 3.43 -18.38 -8.99
N MET A 183 2.49 -19.33 -9.00
CA MET A 183 1.83 -19.84 -10.19
C MET A 183 0.47 -20.43 -9.84
N LEU A 184 -0.56 -20.09 -10.61
CA LEU A 184 -1.91 -20.63 -10.45
C LEU A 184 -2.30 -21.48 -11.66
N HIS A 185 -2.59 -22.77 -11.45
CA HIS A 185 -2.61 -23.83 -12.49
C HIS A 185 -4.04 -24.16 -13.00
N GLU A 186 -4.80 -23.17 -13.42
CA GLU A 186 -6.21 -23.40 -13.80
C GLU A 186 -6.51 -23.09 -15.27
N SER A 187 -5.53 -22.59 -16.05
CA SER A 187 -5.74 -22.12 -17.42
C SER A 187 -4.60 -22.50 -18.37
N PRO A 188 -4.65 -23.67 -19.03
CA PRO A 188 -3.68 -24.04 -20.06
C PRO A 188 -3.87 -23.24 -21.35
N TYR A 189 -2.84 -23.23 -22.21
CA TYR A 189 -2.79 -22.46 -23.45
C TYR A 189 -3.05 -20.97 -23.22
N GLY A 190 -2.38 -20.39 -22.24
CA GLY A 190 -2.42 -18.94 -22.04
C GLY A 190 -1.86 -18.20 -23.24
N VAL A 191 -2.59 -17.22 -23.75
CA VAL A 191 -2.21 -16.48 -24.95
C VAL A 191 -2.20 -14.96 -24.78
N GLY A 192 -2.44 -14.48 -23.57
CA GLY A 192 -2.40 -13.08 -23.22
C GLY A 192 -2.47 -12.91 -21.72
N ILE A 193 -1.82 -11.88 -21.22
CA ILE A 193 -1.83 -11.47 -19.81
C ILE A 193 -1.77 -9.95 -19.74
N ALA A 194 -2.45 -9.33 -18.78
CA ALA A 194 -2.37 -7.91 -18.49
C ALA A 194 -2.48 -7.68 -16.98
N HIS A 195 -1.67 -6.79 -16.44
CA HIS A 195 -1.70 -6.43 -15.03
C HIS A 195 -2.89 -5.52 -14.70
N ASP A 196 -3.57 -5.84 -13.60
CA ASP A 196 -4.65 -5.04 -13.03
C ASP A 196 -4.10 -4.10 -11.93
N TYR A 197 -3.98 -4.58 -10.71
CA TYR A 197 -3.36 -3.90 -9.57
C TYR A 197 -2.75 -4.97 -8.63
N ASP A 198 -1.84 -4.60 -7.76
CA ASP A 198 -1.14 -5.51 -6.84
C ASP A 198 -0.68 -6.80 -7.55
N ASN A 199 -1.04 -7.96 -7.05
CA ASN A 199 -0.77 -9.27 -7.65
C ASN A 199 -1.95 -9.78 -8.49
N VAL A 200 -2.72 -8.91 -9.08
CA VAL A 200 -3.91 -9.25 -9.87
C VAL A 200 -3.63 -9.12 -11.36
N TYR A 201 -3.96 -10.17 -12.11
CA TYR A 201 -3.77 -10.22 -13.54
C TYR A 201 -4.99 -10.74 -14.27
N TRP A 202 -5.26 -10.15 -15.42
CA TRP A 202 -6.18 -10.67 -16.42
C TRP A 202 -5.45 -11.64 -17.35
N TYR A 203 -6.12 -12.71 -17.75
CA TYR A 203 -5.49 -13.80 -18.49
C TYR A 203 -6.42 -14.36 -19.57
N ASN A 204 -5.90 -14.53 -20.77
CA ASN A 204 -6.60 -15.13 -21.89
C ASN A 204 -6.33 -16.64 -21.91
N ASP A 205 -7.32 -17.42 -21.46
CA ASP A 205 -7.27 -18.87 -21.43
C ASP A 205 -7.64 -19.47 -22.80
N GLY A 206 -6.65 -19.82 -23.59
CA GLY A 206 -6.85 -20.37 -24.93
C GLY A 206 -7.43 -21.78 -24.97
N TYR A 207 -7.41 -22.52 -23.86
CA TYR A 207 -7.97 -23.88 -23.81
C TYR A 207 -9.48 -23.88 -23.61
N TYR A 208 -9.97 -23.13 -22.64
CA TYR A 208 -11.40 -23.01 -22.38
C TYR A 208 -12.06 -21.88 -23.19
N GLY A 209 -11.26 -20.98 -23.77
CA GLY A 209 -11.73 -19.82 -24.51
C GLY A 209 -12.42 -18.80 -23.61
N GLU A 210 -11.87 -18.55 -22.44
CA GLU A 210 -12.44 -17.66 -21.44
C GLU A 210 -11.46 -16.60 -21.00
N LEU A 211 -11.98 -15.42 -20.63
CA LEU A 211 -11.22 -14.46 -19.86
C LEU A 211 -11.19 -14.91 -18.40
N VAL A 212 -10.05 -14.85 -17.77
CA VAL A 212 -9.86 -15.25 -16.36
C VAL A 212 -9.13 -14.15 -15.61
N ARG A 213 -9.57 -13.84 -14.40
CA ARG A 213 -8.89 -12.95 -13.48
C ARG A 213 -8.23 -13.78 -12.40
N TYR A 214 -6.94 -13.61 -12.27
CA TYR A 214 -6.11 -14.23 -11.26
C TYR A 214 -5.70 -13.19 -10.21
N ASP A 215 -5.87 -13.54 -8.95
CA ASP A 215 -5.33 -12.80 -7.83
C ASP A 215 -4.43 -13.77 -7.05
N PHE A 216 -3.14 -13.52 -7.11
CA PHE A 216 -2.13 -14.32 -6.43
C PHE A 216 -2.09 -14.05 -4.92
N MET A 217 -2.80 -13.01 -4.46
CA MET A 217 -2.90 -12.60 -3.07
C MET A 217 -1.55 -12.20 -2.46
N MET A 218 -1.01 -13.02 -1.57
CA MET A 218 0.24 -12.68 -0.87
C MET A 218 1.45 -13.14 -1.66
N ASP A 219 2.51 -12.33 -1.67
CA ASP A 219 3.80 -12.75 -2.19
C ASP A 219 4.36 -13.95 -1.42
N HIS A 220 4.89 -14.89 -2.17
CA HIS A 220 5.59 -16.05 -1.63
C HIS A 220 7.11 -15.90 -1.83
N ASP A 221 7.89 -16.60 -1.02
CA ASP A 221 9.32 -16.74 -1.28
C ASP A 221 9.55 -17.44 -2.63
N THR A 222 10.58 -17.02 -3.37
CA THR A 222 10.90 -17.57 -4.69
C THR A 222 11.01 -19.10 -4.68
N GLY A 223 10.38 -19.75 -5.68
CA GLY A 223 10.37 -21.20 -5.85
C GLY A 223 9.43 -21.96 -4.94
N GLY A 224 8.55 -21.29 -4.23
CA GLY A 224 7.56 -21.89 -3.33
C GLY A 224 6.50 -22.74 -4.06
N HIS A 225 5.70 -23.49 -3.28
CA HIS A 225 4.66 -24.40 -3.80
C HIS A 225 3.29 -24.19 -3.14
N ASN A 226 3.12 -23.20 -2.34
CA ASN A 226 1.85 -23.00 -1.65
C ASN A 226 1.04 -21.92 -2.34
N HIS A 227 0.10 -22.31 -3.17
CA HIS A 227 -0.77 -21.44 -3.94
C HIS A 227 -2.20 -21.40 -3.37
N SER A 228 -2.40 -21.82 -2.10
CA SER A 228 -3.72 -22.08 -1.53
C SER A 228 -4.51 -20.82 -1.15
N ASP A 229 -3.90 -19.66 -1.14
CA ASP A 229 -4.53 -18.36 -0.95
C ASP A 229 -5.04 -17.74 -2.25
N GLY A 230 -4.57 -18.20 -3.40
CA GLY A 230 -4.96 -17.70 -4.72
C GLY A 230 -6.45 -17.66 -4.98
N VAL A 231 -6.89 -16.67 -5.73
CA VAL A 231 -8.28 -16.46 -6.18
C VAL A 231 -8.34 -16.52 -7.70
N VAL A 232 -9.26 -17.32 -8.23
CA VAL A 232 -9.47 -17.46 -9.67
C VAL A 232 -10.93 -17.19 -10.02
N GLN A 233 -11.14 -16.24 -10.91
CA GLN A 233 -12.44 -15.80 -11.36
C GLN A 233 -12.57 -15.95 -12.88
N ARG A 234 -13.47 -16.83 -13.34
CA ARG A 234 -13.64 -17.14 -14.76
C ARG A 234 -14.84 -16.39 -15.34
N TYR A 235 -14.63 -15.62 -16.37
CA TYR A 235 -15.63 -14.81 -17.07
C TYR A 235 -16.16 -15.57 -18.28
N SER A 236 -16.85 -16.67 -18.04
CA SER A 236 -17.27 -17.67 -19.05
C SER A 236 -18.24 -17.15 -20.12
N GLU A 237 -18.83 -15.96 -19.93
CA GLU A 237 -19.68 -15.32 -20.95
C GLU A 237 -18.83 -14.59 -22.01
N ILE A 238 -17.58 -14.27 -21.69
CA ILE A 238 -16.63 -13.64 -22.61
C ILE A 238 -15.90 -14.76 -23.33
N GLN A 239 -16.40 -15.16 -24.48
CA GLN A 239 -15.82 -16.25 -25.27
C GLN A 239 -14.76 -15.73 -26.20
N LEU A 240 -13.53 -16.20 -26.00
CA LEU A 240 -12.35 -15.91 -26.81
C LEU A 240 -12.02 -17.13 -27.69
N ASN A 241 -11.41 -16.87 -28.85
CA ASN A 241 -11.06 -17.93 -29.78
C ASN A 241 -9.55 -18.01 -29.95
N HIS A 242 -9.01 -19.14 -29.54
CA HIS A 242 -7.58 -19.39 -29.65
C HIS A 242 -7.15 -19.65 -31.09
N SER A 243 -6.06 -19.01 -31.50
CA SER A 243 -5.34 -19.27 -32.74
C SER A 243 -3.94 -19.77 -32.38
N TYR A 244 -3.74 -21.08 -32.40
CA TYR A 244 -2.47 -21.69 -31.96
C TYR A 244 -1.25 -21.05 -32.63
N GLY A 245 -0.26 -20.66 -31.82
CA GLY A 245 0.95 -19.99 -32.26
C GLY A 245 0.83 -18.48 -32.50
N THR A 246 -0.38 -17.93 -32.34
CA THR A 246 -0.61 -16.48 -32.41
C THR A 246 -1.20 -16.02 -31.08
N PRO A 247 -0.48 -15.28 -30.25
CA PRO A 247 -0.99 -14.73 -29.01
C PRO A 247 -2.19 -13.79 -29.22
N GLY A 248 -3.05 -13.72 -28.23
CA GLY A 248 -4.10 -12.72 -28.15
C GLY A 248 -3.83 -11.80 -26.96
N HIS A 249 -2.94 -10.83 -27.15
CA HIS A 249 -2.49 -9.94 -26.10
C HIS A 249 -3.59 -9.05 -25.57
N MET A 250 -3.34 -8.46 -24.42
CA MET A 250 -4.28 -7.61 -23.71
C MET A 250 -3.58 -6.38 -23.17
N VAL A 251 -4.30 -5.28 -23.11
CA VAL A 251 -3.84 -4.06 -22.43
C VAL A 251 -4.98 -3.48 -21.60
N LEU A 252 -4.71 -3.12 -20.36
CA LEU A 252 -5.66 -2.45 -19.48
C LEU A 252 -5.40 -0.94 -19.50
N ASP A 253 -6.40 -0.19 -19.93
CA ASP A 253 -6.44 1.24 -19.66
C ASP A 253 -6.83 1.48 -18.20
N LYS A 254 -5.86 1.87 -17.40
CA LYS A 254 -6.05 2.11 -15.97
C LYS A 254 -6.76 3.44 -15.66
N GLU A 255 -6.90 4.32 -16.65
CA GLU A 255 -7.65 5.56 -16.48
C GLU A 255 -9.16 5.37 -16.65
N THR A 256 -9.55 4.44 -17.52
CA THR A 256 -10.97 4.17 -17.83
C THR A 256 -11.46 2.82 -17.28
N ASP A 257 -10.58 2.01 -16.69
CA ASP A 257 -10.84 0.63 -16.26
C ASP A 257 -11.38 -0.25 -17.40
N ILE A 258 -10.89 -0.04 -18.62
CA ILE A 258 -11.25 -0.83 -19.79
C ILE A 258 -10.09 -1.73 -20.20
N LEU A 259 -10.33 -3.03 -20.17
CA LEU A 259 -9.40 -4.03 -20.69
C LEU A 259 -9.69 -4.29 -22.18
N TYR A 260 -8.70 -4.09 -23.04
CA TYR A 260 -8.75 -4.43 -24.46
C TYR A 260 -8.08 -5.76 -24.72
N ILE A 261 -8.68 -6.61 -25.55
CA ILE A 261 -8.23 -7.98 -25.81
C ILE A 261 -8.23 -8.26 -27.30
N SER A 262 -7.09 -8.67 -27.84
CA SER A 262 -6.96 -9.23 -29.18
C SER A 262 -7.49 -10.67 -29.19
N ASP A 263 -8.67 -10.90 -29.76
CA ASP A 263 -9.24 -12.23 -29.96
C ASP A 263 -8.77 -12.81 -31.30
N ALA A 264 -7.53 -13.37 -31.29
CA ALA A 264 -6.82 -13.76 -32.49
C ALA A 264 -7.55 -14.78 -33.38
N GLY A 265 -8.24 -15.72 -32.79
CA GLY A 265 -9.06 -16.69 -33.55
C GLY A 265 -10.48 -16.24 -33.81
N GLY A 266 -10.90 -15.11 -33.23
CA GLY A 266 -12.20 -14.49 -33.44
C GLY A 266 -12.19 -13.34 -34.44
N ASP A 267 -11.01 -12.98 -34.97
CA ASP A 267 -10.82 -11.88 -35.92
C ASP A 267 -11.42 -10.55 -35.45
N ARG A 268 -11.21 -10.22 -34.15
CA ARG A 268 -11.80 -9.04 -33.50
C ARG A 268 -10.96 -8.58 -32.32
N VAL A 269 -11.21 -7.33 -31.89
CA VAL A 269 -10.79 -6.81 -30.57
C VAL A 269 -12.02 -6.60 -29.72
N ILE A 270 -11.96 -7.00 -28.48
CA ILE A 270 -13.05 -6.78 -27.51
C ILE A 270 -12.60 -5.84 -26.39
N TRP A 271 -13.57 -5.24 -25.72
CA TRP A 271 -13.35 -4.46 -24.51
C TRP A 271 -14.16 -5.05 -23.34
N VAL A 272 -13.64 -4.92 -22.13
CA VAL A 272 -14.29 -5.36 -20.88
C VAL A 272 -14.13 -4.24 -19.84
N ASN A 273 -15.23 -3.89 -19.18
CA ASN A 273 -15.19 -2.93 -18.06
C ASN A 273 -14.80 -3.67 -16.78
N THR A 274 -13.60 -3.42 -16.30
CA THR A 274 -13.03 -4.12 -15.13
C THR A 274 -13.55 -3.57 -13.80
N ASP A 275 -14.05 -2.31 -13.77
CA ASP A 275 -14.70 -1.70 -12.58
C ASP A 275 -16.21 -2.02 -12.48
N ASP A 276 -16.75 -2.82 -13.38
CA ASP A 276 -18.16 -3.22 -13.28
C ASP A 276 -18.40 -4.16 -12.08
N THR A 277 -19.03 -3.65 -11.05
CA THR A 277 -19.40 -4.38 -9.84
C THR A 277 -20.83 -4.98 -9.87
N THR A 278 -21.51 -4.89 -11.00
CA THR A 278 -22.91 -5.33 -11.12
C THR A 278 -23.05 -6.81 -11.46
N TYR A 279 -21.94 -7.52 -11.62
CA TYR A 279 -21.88 -8.94 -11.97
C TYR A 279 -22.43 -9.88 -10.89
N GLN A 280 -22.66 -11.12 -11.29
CA GLN A 280 -23.03 -12.21 -10.38
C GLN A 280 -21.87 -13.19 -10.24
N THR A 281 -21.64 -13.66 -9.03
CA THR A 281 -20.62 -14.65 -8.70
C THR A 281 -21.26 -16.00 -8.38
N GLU A 282 -20.81 -17.05 -9.05
CA GLU A 282 -21.14 -18.44 -8.75
C GLU A 282 -19.90 -19.15 -8.20
N ASN A 283 -19.97 -19.65 -6.98
CA ASN A 283 -18.88 -20.43 -6.41
C ASN A 283 -18.78 -21.81 -7.09
N ILE A 284 -17.66 -22.11 -7.72
CA ILE A 284 -17.37 -23.36 -8.43
C ILE A 284 -16.22 -24.16 -7.80
N MET A 285 -15.92 -23.94 -6.52
CA MET A 285 -14.87 -24.64 -5.77
C MET A 285 -14.95 -26.16 -5.80
N ASN A 286 -16.14 -26.73 -6.07
CA ASN A 286 -16.36 -28.16 -6.20
C ASN A 286 -16.37 -28.65 -7.65
N ASP A 287 -16.04 -27.80 -8.60
CA ASP A 287 -15.89 -28.19 -10.00
C ASP A 287 -14.74 -29.18 -10.15
N SER A 288 -14.94 -30.19 -10.96
CA SER A 288 -13.91 -31.20 -11.23
C SER A 288 -12.80 -30.70 -12.14
N SER A 289 -12.97 -29.53 -12.76
CA SER A 289 -11.93 -28.86 -13.55
C SER A 289 -10.84 -28.21 -12.70
N ARG A 290 -11.17 -27.88 -11.45
CA ARG A 290 -10.19 -27.28 -10.53
C ARG A 290 -9.05 -28.26 -10.25
N LEU A 291 -7.82 -27.79 -10.45
CA LEU A 291 -6.59 -28.60 -10.38
C LEU A 291 -5.88 -28.50 -9.04
N GLU A 292 -6.02 -27.38 -8.33
CA GLU A 292 -5.32 -27.13 -7.08
C GLU A 292 -6.24 -26.59 -5.98
N THR A 293 -5.70 -26.43 -4.77
CA THR A 293 -6.40 -25.81 -3.67
C THR A 293 -6.28 -24.31 -3.77
N LEU A 294 -7.44 -23.63 -3.83
CA LEU A 294 -7.55 -22.17 -3.93
C LEU A 294 -8.33 -21.61 -2.76
N SER A 295 -8.15 -20.34 -2.46
CA SER A 295 -8.99 -19.58 -1.52
C SER A 295 -10.38 -19.35 -2.11
N GLU A 296 -10.44 -18.99 -3.39
CA GLU A 296 -11.68 -18.84 -4.15
C GLU A 296 -11.53 -19.42 -5.57
N TYR A 297 -12.56 -20.08 -6.04
CA TYR A 297 -12.75 -20.44 -7.45
C TYR A 297 -14.17 -20.16 -7.84
N SER A 298 -14.36 -19.17 -8.70
CA SER A 298 -15.70 -18.69 -9.03
C SER A 298 -15.89 -18.42 -10.52
N ARG A 299 -17.15 -18.43 -10.94
CA ARG A 299 -17.58 -17.98 -12.26
C ARG A 299 -18.27 -16.63 -12.13
N ILE A 300 -17.86 -15.70 -12.97
CA ILE A 300 -18.42 -14.36 -13.06
C ILE A 300 -19.31 -14.26 -14.29
N SER A 301 -20.42 -13.55 -14.16
CA SER A 301 -21.36 -13.32 -15.25
C SER A 301 -22.14 -12.02 -15.08
N GLY A 302 -22.49 -11.38 -16.20
CA GLY A 302 -23.22 -10.11 -16.23
C GLY A 302 -22.31 -8.89 -16.17
N VAL A 303 -21.00 -9.05 -16.40
CA VAL A 303 -20.07 -7.93 -16.53
C VAL A 303 -20.29 -7.19 -17.85
N GLU A 304 -20.05 -5.90 -17.85
CA GLU A 304 -20.17 -5.08 -19.04
C GLU A 304 -18.99 -5.32 -19.98
N TRP A 305 -19.26 -5.79 -21.19
CA TRP A 305 -18.26 -6.03 -22.24
C TRP A 305 -18.86 -5.89 -23.63
N GLY A 306 -18.01 -5.77 -24.64
CA GLY A 306 -18.47 -5.70 -26.02
C GLY A 306 -17.34 -5.90 -27.05
N VAL A 307 -17.72 -5.86 -28.32
CA VAL A 307 -16.76 -5.88 -29.43
C VAL A 307 -16.37 -4.44 -29.75
N LEU A 308 -15.07 -4.15 -29.73
CA LEU A 308 -14.51 -2.85 -30.10
C LEU A 308 -14.33 -2.75 -31.62
N ILE A 309 -13.71 -3.76 -32.22
CA ILE A 309 -13.35 -3.82 -33.63
C ILE A 309 -13.70 -5.21 -34.16
N GLU A 310 -14.31 -5.31 -35.33
CA GLU A 310 -14.67 -6.56 -36.02
C GLU A 310 -13.97 -6.67 -37.38
N GLY A 311 -13.69 -7.89 -37.82
CA GLY A 311 -13.21 -8.20 -39.15
C GLY A 311 -11.74 -7.83 -39.41
N VAL A 312 -10.95 -7.86 -38.35
CA VAL A 312 -9.48 -7.69 -38.41
C VAL A 312 -8.80 -9.07 -38.46
N ASN A 313 -7.84 -9.25 -39.35
CA ASN A 313 -7.28 -10.56 -39.66
C ASN A 313 -6.25 -11.01 -38.60
N ARG A 314 -6.67 -11.86 -37.69
CA ARG A 314 -5.85 -12.45 -36.63
C ARG A 314 -5.10 -11.38 -35.82
N PRO A 315 -5.81 -10.51 -35.06
CA PRO A 315 -5.16 -9.55 -34.19
C PRO A 315 -4.33 -10.26 -33.12
N SER A 316 -3.12 -9.78 -32.85
CA SER A 316 -2.19 -10.38 -31.91
C SER A 316 -1.73 -9.38 -30.86
N GLY A 317 -0.72 -8.59 -31.14
CA GLY A 317 -0.23 -7.56 -30.25
C GLY A 317 -1.22 -6.40 -30.12
N ILE A 318 -1.25 -5.78 -28.97
CA ILE A 318 -2.08 -4.61 -28.68
C ILE A 318 -1.32 -3.68 -27.74
N ALA A 319 -1.28 -2.41 -28.05
CA ALA A 319 -0.65 -1.39 -27.22
C ALA A 319 -1.53 -0.14 -27.16
N LEU A 320 -1.42 0.60 -26.08
CA LEU A 320 -2.23 1.79 -25.83
C LEU A 320 -1.33 2.97 -25.48
N ASP A 321 -1.64 4.14 -26.04
CA ASP A 321 -1.02 5.40 -25.68
C ASP A 321 -2.11 6.49 -25.64
N GLY A 322 -2.44 6.93 -24.43
CA GLY A 322 -3.61 7.78 -24.20
C GLY A 322 -4.89 7.17 -24.79
N ASP A 323 -5.52 7.89 -25.68
CA ASP A 323 -6.71 7.42 -26.41
C ASP A 323 -6.40 6.75 -27.77
N GLN A 324 -5.13 6.48 -28.07
CA GLN A 324 -4.70 5.74 -29.26
C GLN A 324 -4.45 4.26 -28.96
N LEU A 325 -5.17 3.40 -29.65
CA LEU A 325 -4.99 1.94 -29.59
C LEU A 325 -4.30 1.43 -30.85
N PHE A 326 -3.23 0.69 -30.69
CA PHE A 326 -2.49 0.03 -31.77
C PHE A 326 -2.74 -1.48 -31.71
N VAL A 327 -2.99 -2.08 -32.86
CA VAL A 327 -3.26 -3.52 -32.98
C VAL A 327 -2.44 -4.11 -34.10
N SER A 328 -1.60 -5.10 -33.81
CA SER A 328 -0.92 -5.86 -34.86
C SER A 328 -1.83 -6.92 -35.46
N LEU A 329 -1.84 -7.03 -36.79
CA LEU A 329 -2.58 -8.03 -37.55
C LEU A 329 -1.61 -9.08 -38.09
N ASN A 330 -1.56 -10.24 -37.46
CA ASN A 330 -0.58 -11.27 -37.75
C ASN A 330 -0.69 -11.81 -39.20
N GLU A 331 -1.90 -11.97 -39.73
CA GLU A 331 -2.11 -12.49 -41.07
C GLU A 331 -1.77 -11.47 -42.15
N ASP A 332 -1.97 -10.18 -41.87
CA ASP A 332 -1.70 -9.10 -42.82
C ASP A 332 -0.30 -8.51 -42.68
N ASN A 333 0.43 -8.87 -41.60
CA ASN A 333 1.72 -8.28 -41.23
C ASN A 333 1.67 -6.75 -41.18
N SER A 334 0.64 -6.21 -40.55
CA SER A 334 0.39 -4.78 -40.45
C SER A 334 0.07 -4.37 -39.04
N ILE A 335 0.18 -3.08 -38.73
CA ILE A 335 -0.26 -2.48 -37.50
C ILE A 335 -1.32 -1.45 -37.85
N VAL A 336 -2.46 -1.51 -37.16
CA VAL A 336 -3.56 -0.54 -37.35
C VAL A 336 -3.68 0.30 -36.09
N SER A 337 -3.75 1.60 -36.23
CA SER A 337 -4.03 2.51 -35.13
C SER A 337 -5.49 2.96 -35.15
N TYR A 338 -6.05 3.10 -33.97
CA TYR A 338 -7.42 3.52 -33.74
C TYR A 338 -7.45 4.62 -32.68
N ASN A 339 -8.35 5.60 -32.88
CA ASN A 339 -8.73 6.51 -31.80
C ASN A 339 -9.89 5.93 -31.01
N LEU A 340 -9.71 5.83 -29.73
CA LEU A 340 -10.76 5.49 -28.78
C LEU A 340 -11.64 6.72 -28.52
N ASN A 341 -12.92 6.50 -28.29
CA ASN A 341 -13.75 7.57 -27.77
C ASN A 341 -13.61 7.67 -26.24
N SER A 342 -14.09 8.77 -25.67
CA SER A 342 -13.91 9.09 -24.24
C SER A 342 -14.51 8.09 -23.23
N ASP A 343 -15.25 7.06 -23.65
CA ASP A 343 -15.71 5.97 -22.79
C ASP A 343 -14.96 4.66 -23.06
N GLY A 344 -13.95 4.69 -23.93
CA GLY A 344 -13.14 3.52 -24.27
C GLY A 344 -13.88 2.37 -24.98
N LYS A 345 -15.15 2.54 -25.35
CA LYS A 345 -16.02 1.45 -25.81
C LYS A 345 -16.31 1.45 -27.31
N SER A 346 -15.76 2.41 -28.04
CA SER A 346 -15.77 2.44 -29.49
C SER A 346 -14.49 3.06 -30.02
N ALA A 347 -14.09 2.69 -31.22
CA ALA A 347 -12.85 3.10 -31.87
C ALA A 347 -13.06 3.50 -33.30
N VAL A 348 -12.22 4.40 -33.79
CA VAL A 348 -12.19 4.82 -35.19
C VAL A 348 -10.81 4.55 -35.74
N GLU A 349 -10.72 3.80 -36.85
CA GLU A 349 -9.46 3.57 -37.52
C GLU A 349 -8.83 4.88 -38.01
N VAL A 350 -7.54 5.03 -37.77
CA VAL A 350 -6.76 6.24 -38.07
C VAL A 350 -5.78 5.97 -39.20
N ALA A 351 -4.96 4.92 -39.05
CA ALA A 351 -3.89 4.62 -40.00
C ALA A 351 -3.53 3.14 -40.00
N ILE A 352 -2.92 2.68 -41.08
CA ILE A 352 -2.39 1.34 -41.22
C ILE A 352 -0.92 1.43 -41.62
N ILE A 353 -0.04 0.73 -40.90
CA ILE A 353 1.34 0.48 -41.27
C ILE A 353 1.45 -0.93 -41.85
N ASN A 354 1.90 -1.03 -43.10
CA ASN A 354 2.28 -2.32 -43.65
C ASN A 354 3.75 -2.56 -43.32
N THR A 355 4.02 -3.39 -42.36
CA THR A 355 5.39 -3.73 -41.92
C THR A 355 6.10 -4.67 -42.89
N SER A 356 7.42 -4.76 -42.79
CA SER A 356 8.20 -5.76 -43.49
C SER A 356 8.17 -7.14 -42.79
N ALA A 357 7.49 -7.29 -41.69
CA ALA A 357 7.39 -8.51 -40.93
C ALA A 357 6.92 -9.71 -41.75
N SER A 358 7.31 -10.91 -41.32
CA SER A 358 6.81 -12.18 -41.85
C SER A 358 5.79 -12.84 -40.98
N SER A 359 5.77 -12.49 -39.70
CA SER A 359 4.80 -12.94 -38.69
C SER A 359 4.84 -11.98 -37.48
N ILE A 360 4.18 -10.84 -37.64
CA ILE A 360 4.09 -9.85 -36.57
C ILE A 360 3.25 -10.38 -35.39
N MET A 361 3.71 -10.16 -34.14
CA MET A 361 2.99 -10.57 -32.95
C MET A 361 2.90 -9.41 -31.95
N GLY A 362 3.59 -9.49 -30.80
CA GLY A 362 3.58 -8.45 -29.78
C GLY A 362 4.00 -7.09 -30.35
N ILE A 363 3.37 -6.05 -29.84
CA ILE A 363 3.72 -4.64 -30.09
C ILE A 363 3.73 -3.89 -28.77
N GLU A 364 4.60 -2.88 -28.69
CA GLU A 364 4.73 -2.06 -27.50
C GLU A 364 5.13 -0.63 -27.86
N ILE A 365 4.74 0.34 -27.05
CA ILE A 365 5.18 1.73 -27.16
C ILE A 365 6.34 1.92 -26.18
N GLY A 366 7.51 2.23 -26.69
CA GLY A 366 8.69 2.46 -25.88
C GLY A 366 8.67 3.82 -25.16
N PRO A 367 9.58 4.02 -24.20
CA PRO A 367 9.63 5.24 -23.38
C PRO A 367 9.75 6.54 -24.15
N LYS A 368 10.19 6.47 -25.39
CA LYS A 368 10.33 7.62 -26.31
C LYS A 368 9.19 7.73 -27.32
N GLY A 369 8.07 7.02 -27.12
CA GLY A 369 6.93 7.01 -28.01
C GLY A 369 7.13 6.21 -29.30
N HIS A 370 8.28 5.58 -29.50
CA HIS A 370 8.46 4.70 -30.66
C HIS A 370 7.62 3.45 -30.54
N LEU A 371 7.06 3.01 -31.64
CA LEU A 371 6.38 1.73 -31.74
C LEU A 371 7.39 0.61 -32.00
N PHE A 372 7.35 -0.42 -31.20
CA PHE A 372 8.14 -1.63 -31.35
C PHE A 372 7.24 -2.81 -31.68
N TYR A 373 7.77 -3.77 -32.42
CA TYR A 373 7.08 -5.04 -32.64
C TYR A 373 8.07 -6.22 -32.69
N VAL A 374 7.56 -7.43 -32.49
CA VAL A 374 8.32 -8.66 -32.74
C VAL A 374 7.88 -9.32 -34.03
N ASP A 375 8.87 -9.76 -34.85
CA ASP A 375 8.66 -10.67 -35.97
C ASP A 375 9.06 -12.09 -35.55
N ASN A 376 8.07 -12.90 -35.22
CA ASN A 376 8.26 -14.26 -34.75
C ASN A 376 8.96 -15.17 -35.79
N ALA A 377 8.72 -14.95 -37.07
CA ALA A 377 9.25 -15.77 -38.14
C ALA A 377 10.69 -15.41 -38.53
N ARG A 378 11.15 -14.20 -38.20
CA ARG A 378 12.50 -13.74 -38.49
C ARG A 378 13.41 -13.71 -37.25
N ASP A 379 12.86 -13.96 -36.08
CA ASP A 379 13.56 -13.83 -34.81
C ASP A 379 14.09 -12.40 -34.59
N GLU A 380 13.25 -11.39 -34.82
CA GLU A 380 13.62 -9.98 -34.78
C GLU A 380 12.71 -9.18 -33.83
N VAL A 381 13.31 -8.17 -33.19
CA VAL A 381 12.64 -7.04 -32.57
C VAL A 381 12.88 -5.80 -33.45
N VAL A 382 11.85 -5.15 -33.85
CA VAL A 382 11.90 -4.04 -34.80
C VAL A 382 11.27 -2.79 -34.20
N ARG A 383 11.93 -1.65 -34.34
CA ARG A 383 11.42 -0.32 -34.01
C ARG A 383 10.96 0.38 -35.29
N VAL A 384 9.83 1.06 -35.18
CA VAL A 384 9.29 1.89 -36.27
C VAL A 384 9.65 3.35 -36.00
N ASP A 385 10.51 3.91 -36.83
CA ASP A 385 10.99 5.29 -36.68
C ASP A 385 10.36 6.23 -37.76
N PRO A 386 9.94 7.45 -37.40
CA PRO A 386 9.51 8.43 -38.38
C PRO A 386 10.65 8.96 -39.26
N VAL A 387 10.37 9.27 -40.51
CA VAL A 387 11.40 9.74 -41.47
C VAL A 387 11.75 11.23 -41.34
N LEU A 388 10.98 11.99 -40.59
CA LEU A 388 11.16 13.45 -40.44
C LEU A 388 11.89 13.83 -39.12
N ASP A 389 12.67 12.95 -38.62
CA ASP A 389 13.46 13.05 -37.43
C ASP A 389 14.93 13.38 -37.83
N GLU A 390 15.44 14.56 -37.43
CA GLU A 390 16.78 15.06 -37.84
C GLU A 390 17.92 14.47 -36.98
N ASP A 391 17.67 14.10 -35.75
CA ASP A 391 18.69 13.59 -34.84
C ASP A 391 18.56 12.09 -34.55
N GLY A 392 17.47 11.46 -35.02
CA GLY A 392 17.28 10.00 -34.97
C GLY A 392 16.72 9.47 -33.67
N ASP A 393 16.05 10.30 -32.90
CA ASP A 393 15.45 9.89 -31.62
C ASP A 393 14.04 9.31 -31.72
N GLY A 394 13.39 9.48 -32.90
CA GLY A 394 12.07 8.96 -33.20
C GLY A 394 10.94 9.96 -33.09
N TYR A 395 11.23 11.17 -32.74
CA TYR A 395 10.25 12.26 -32.69
C TYR A 395 10.39 13.19 -33.87
N ASP A 396 9.25 13.69 -34.35
CA ASP A 396 9.21 14.53 -35.55
C ASP A 396 9.51 15.99 -35.22
N ASN A 397 10.51 16.57 -35.89
CA ASN A 397 10.98 17.96 -35.74
C ASN A 397 9.98 19.01 -36.20
N ILE A 398 8.83 18.65 -36.73
CA ILE A 398 7.94 19.60 -37.40
C ILE A 398 6.96 20.20 -36.40
N GLU A 399 7.09 21.50 -36.14
CA GLU A 399 6.01 22.32 -35.60
C GLU A 399 4.78 22.19 -36.48
N LYS A 400 3.80 21.37 -36.13
CA LYS A 400 2.61 21.19 -36.96
C LYS A 400 1.35 21.66 -36.29
N ASN A 401 0.91 22.79 -36.71
CA ASN A 401 -0.46 23.23 -36.53
C ASN A 401 -1.51 22.25 -37.13
N LEU A 402 -1.11 21.24 -37.87
CA LEU A 402 -2.00 20.23 -38.45
C LEU A 402 -2.34 19.13 -37.44
N TRP A 403 -1.44 18.80 -36.52
CA TRP A 403 -1.61 17.73 -35.58
C TRP A 403 -2.49 18.10 -34.39
N LEU A 404 -2.41 19.38 -33.99
CA LEU A 404 -3.18 19.91 -32.87
C LEU A 404 -4.68 20.06 -33.16
N SER A 405 -5.12 20.04 -34.42
CA SER A 405 -6.53 20.25 -34.73
C SER A 405 -7.44 19.06 -34.41
N ASN A 406 -6.88 17.87 -34.26
CA ASN A 406 -7.63 16.61 -34.11
C ASN A 406 -7.45 15.92 -32.75
N GLY A 407 -6.71 16.55 -31.85
CA GLY A 407 -6.46 15.95 -30.52
C GLY A 407 -5.47 14.79 -30.54
N LEU A 408 -4.83 14.55 -31.68
CA LEU A 408 -3.84 13.52 -31.84
C LEU A 408 -2.44 14.12 -31.76
N ILE A 409 -1.70 13.66 -30.76
CA ILE A 409 -0.26 13.74 -30.61
C ILE A 409 0.35 15.07 -30.23
N GLN A 410 0.84 15.04 -29.05
CA GLN A 410 1.68 16.06 -28.43
C GLN A 410 3.19 15.82 -28.61
N TRP A 411 3.58 14.87 -29.44
CA TRP A 411 4.98 14.45 -29.57
C TRP A 411 5.68 15.19 -30.69
N VAL A 412 5.76 16.51 -30.57
CA VAL A 412 6.71 17.30 -31.36
C VAL A 412 8.02 17.33 -30.60
N ASP A 413 9.09 16.92 -31.26
CA ASP A 413 10.42 17.02 -30.71
C ASP A 413 10.75 18.47 -30.35
N LYS A 414 10.90 18.74 -29.07
CA LYS A 414 11.28 20.05 -28.56
C LYS A 414 12.78 20.30 -28.68
N PHE A 415 13.58 19.26 -28.93
CA PHE A 415 15.03 19.29 -29.02
C PHE A 415 15.58 18.75 -30.36
N PRO A 416 15.16 19.24 -31.49
CA PRO A 416 15.36 18.63 -32.83
C PRO A 416 16.83 18.46 -33.29
N ASN A 417 17.78 18.54 -32.46
CA ASN A 417 19.20 18.31 -32.69
C ASN A 417 19.87 17.62 -31.51
N ASN A 418 19.10 16.99 -30.66
CA ASN A 418 19.61 16.29 -29.49
C ASN A 418 18.90 14.96 -29.28
N SER A 419 19.38 13.90 -29.91
CA SER A 419 18.82 12.55 -29.89
C SER A 419 18.72 11.90 -28.48
N GLU A 420 19.03 12.63 -27.43
CA GLU A 420 18.85 12.19 -26.07
C GLU A 420 17.63 12.86 -25.41
N GLU A 421 17.00 13.85 -26.07
CA GLU A 421 15.89 14.64 -25.56
C GLU A 421 14.85 14.92 -26.62
N TRP A 422 13.57 14.74 -26.29
CA TRP A 422 12.45 15.03 -27.21
C TRP A 422 11.30 15.78 -26.54
N ASN A 423 11.14 15.62 -25.23
CA ASN A 423 10.09 16.28 -24.46
C ASN A 423 10.68 17.24 -23.44
N ASP A 424 9.89 18.24 -23.09
CA ASP A 424 10.18 19.26 -22.08
C ASP A 424 8.83 19.62 -21.48
N THR A 425 8.47 18.92 -20.42
CA THR A 425 7.11 18.95 -19.88
C THR A 425 6.76 20.29 -19.29
N ASP A 426 7.71 20.97 -18.65
CA ASP A 426 7.50 22.27 -17.99
C ASP A 426 7.90 23.48 -18.85
N ASP A 427 8.47 23.24 -20.06
CA ASP A 427 8.94 24.27 -20.99
C ASP A 427 10.12 25.14 -20.45
N ASP A 428 10.99 24.60 -19.59
CA ASP A 428 12.13 25.33 -19.03
C ASP A 428 13.36 25.30 -19.94
N GLY A 429 13.40 24.42 -20.95
CA GLY A 429 14.45 24.23 -21.94
C GLY A 429 15.47 23.16 -21.59
N ILE A 430 15.22 22.38 -20.55
CA ILE A 430 15.90 21.12 -20.25
C ILE A 430 14.94 20.01 -20.68
N GLY A 431 15.43 18.97 -21.33
CA GLY A 431 14.58 17.86 -21.74
C GLY A 431 14.39 16.87 -20.60
N ASN A 432 13.25 16.19 -20.60
CA ASN A 432 12.84 15.28 -19.53
C ASN A 432 13.88 14.20 -19.19
N ASN A 433 14.72 13.76 -20.12
CA ASN A 433 15.76 12.79 -19.79
C ASN A 433 16.95 13.39 -19.00
N ALA A 434 17.18 14.69 -19.14
CA ALA A 434 18.26 15.39 -18.44
C ALA A 434 17.75 16.21 -17.25
N ASP A 435 16.45 16.45 -17.20
CA ASP A 435 15.82 17.11 -16.08
C ASP A 435 15.81 16.19 -14.86
N LEU A 436 15.65 16.72 -13.73
CA LEU A 436 15.53 16.00 -12.47
C LEU A 436 14.13 16.18 -11.84
N ASP A 437 13.30 17.04 -12.45
CA ASP A 437 11.97 17.42 -12.01
C ASP A 437 11.22 17.85 -13.27
N ASP A 438 10.78 16.84 -14.06
CA ASP A 438 10.26 16.98 -15.41
C ASP A 438 9.11 17.97 -15.55
N ASP A 439 8.32 18.17 -14.52
CA ASP A 439 7.14 19.01 -14.53
C ASP A 439 7.24 20.24 -13.60
N ASN A 440 8.39 20.39 -12.96
CA ASN A 440 8.76 21.52 -12.09
C ASN A 440 7.76 21.77 -10.94
N ASP A 441 7.17 20.71 -10.42
CA ASP A 441 6.23 20.79 -9.30
C ASP A 441 6.93 20.88 -7.95
N GLY A 442 8.25 20.63 -7.94
CA GLY A 442 9.15 20.71 -6.79
C GLY A 442 9.54 19.37 -6.19
N TRP A 443 9.03 18.28 -6.73
CA TRP A 443 9.51 16.93 -6.50
C TRP A 443 10.41 16.48 -7.64
N SER A 444 11.46 15.74 -7.35
CA SER A 444 12.26 15.18 -8.42
C SER A 444 11.61 13.90 -8.95
N ASP A 445 11.78 13.58 -10.24
CA ASP A 445 11.30 12.35 -10.85
C ASP A 445 11.67 11.11 -10.04
N ASN A 446 12.89 11.10 -9.52
CA ASN A 446 13.37 10.00 -8.68
C ASN A 446 12.62 9.94 -7.35
N ASP A 447 12.24 11.07 -6.77
CA ASP A 447 11.47 11.10 -5.53
C ASP A 447 10.03 10.69 -5.80
N GLU A 448 9.42 11.12 -6.90
CA GLU A 448 8.08 10.68 -7.31
C GLU A 448 8.02 9.17 -7.57
N ILE A 449 9.00 8.64 -8.32
CA ILE A 449 9.12 7.19 -8.56
C ILE A 449 9.29 6.44 -7.23
N ASN A 450 10.14 6.92 -6.34
CA ASN A 450 10.38 6.29 -5.04
C ASN A 450 9.16 6.40 -4.10
N CYS A 451 8.37 7.46 -4.24
CA CYS A 451 7.14 7.66 -3.48
C CYS A 451 5.95 6.87 -4.04
N SER A 452 6.08 6.30 -5.23
CA SER A 452 5.05 5.46 -5.84
C SER A 452 5.02 4.08 -5.16
N TYR A 453 3.83 3.62 -4.75
CA TYR A 453 3.66 2.33 -4.06
C TYR A 453 2.24 1.78 -4.25
N GLU A 454 2.09 0.47 -4.20
CA GLU A 454 0.81 -0.28 -4.12
C GLU A 454 -0.35 0.27 -4.94
N GLY A 455 -0.11 0.60 -6.24
CA GLY A 455 -1.15 1.12 -7.14
C GLY A 455 -1.35 2.64 -7.07
N ILE A 456 -0.56 3.35 -6.27
CA ILE A 456 -0.43 4.80 -6.31
C ILE A 456 0.85 5.12 -7.08
N PHE A 457 0.71 5.73 -8.24
CA PHE A 457 1.83 6.15 -9.08
C PHE A 457 1.84 7.66 -9.16
N TYR A 458 2.97 8.25 -8.84
CA TYR A 458 3.23 9.66 -9.10
C TYR A 458 3.90 9.77 -10.46
N MET A 459 3.40 10.68 -11.28
CA MET A 459 3.80 10.83 -12.67
C MET A 459 4.78 11.98 -12.79
N THR A 460 5.99 11.69 -13.18
CA THR A 460 7.08 12.66 -13.36
C THR A 460 6.79 13.76 -14.41
N GLU A 461 5.76 13.58 -15.21
CA GLU A 461 5.34 14.54 -16.25
C GLU A 461 4.02 15.25 -15.93
N ASN A 462 3.53 15.18 -14.69
CA ASN A 462 2.22 15.72 -14.34
C ASN A 462 2.27 16.56 -13.06
N PRO A 463 2.37 17.88 -13.12
CA PRO A 463 2.52 18.78 -11.98
C PRO A 463 1.33 18.83 -11.02
N LEU A 464 0.37 17.95 -11.20
CA LEU A 464 -0.74 17.72 -10.27
C LEU A 464 -0.62 16.37 -9.55
N SER A 465 0.38 15.59 -9.90
CA SER A 465 0.66 14.25 -9.35
C SER A 465 1.63 14.29 -8.19
N ILE A 466 1.48 15.24 -7.31
CA ILE A 466 2.40 15.56 -6.21
C ILE A 466 2.34 14.49 -5.13
N PRO A 467 3.49 13.88 -4.75
CA PRO A 467 3.57 13.02 -3.59
C PRO A 467 3.08 13.72 -2.32
N LYS A 468 2.33 12.99 -1.51
CA LYS A 468 1.86 13.55 -0.25
C LYS A 468 3.04 13.69 0.72
N ASP A 469 3.22 14.91 1.23
CA ASP A 469 4.26 15.33 2.17
C ASP A 469 3.56 16.26 3.17
N THR A 470 3.24 15.75 4.33
CA THR A 470 2.39 16.47 5.29
C THR A 470 3.14 17.56 6.02
N ASP A 471 4.40 17.33 6.36
CA ASP A 471 5.24 18.28 7.11
C ASP A 471 6.05 19.23 6.21
N GLY A 472 6.21 18.88 4.94
CA GLY A 472 6.89 19.70 3.93
C GLY A 472 8.42 19.60 4.01
N ASP A 473 8.96 18.49 4.47
CA ASP A 473 10.40 18.30 4.59
C ASP A 473 11.06 17.77 3.30
N GLY A 474 10.24 17.33 2.32
CA GLY A 474 10.67 16.81 1.03
C GLY A 474 10.85 15.29 1.01
N ILE A 475 10.34 14.58 1.99
CA ILE A 475 10.20 13.13 2.00
C ILE A 475 8.68 12.84 1.95
N CYS A 476 8.27 11.94 1.10
CA CYS A 476 6.85 11.58 1.02
C CYS A 476 6.46 10.60 2.12
N GLU A 477 5.22 10.63 2.52
CA GLU A 477 4.69 9.81 3.62
C GLU A 477 5.01 8.32 3.53
N PHE A 478 5.12 7.77 2.32
CA PHE A 478 5.51 6.37 2.15
C PHE A 478 6.96 6.06 2.56
N LEU A 479 7.86 7.02 2.44
CA LEU A 479 9.29 6.90 2.76
C LEU A 479 9.65 7.61 4.05
N ASP A 480 8.76 8.44 4.56
CA ASP A 480 8.97 9.14 5.80
C ASP A 480 8.84 8.18 6.99
N TYR A 481 9.43 8.53 8.04
CA TYR A 481 9.38 7.79 9.30
C TYR A 481 8.48 8.49 10.32
N ASP A 482 8.22 9.78 10.11
CA ASP A 482 7.47 10.67 11.00
C ASP A 482 6.76 11.70 10.10
N ASP A 483 5.64 11.26 9.46
CA ASP A 483 4.92 11.96 8.38
C ASP A 483 4.54 13.41 8.69
N ASP A 484 4.42 13.81 9.94
CA ASP A 484 4.04 15.16 10.34
C ASP A 484 5.07 15.89 11.21
N ASN A 485 6.23 15.23 11.44
CA ASN A 485 7.42 15.75 12.12
C ASN A 485 7.13 16.31 13.52
N ASP A 486 6.22 15.67 14.24
CA ASP A 486 5.89 16.04 15.62
C ASP A 486 6.84 15.42 16.65
N GLY A 487 7.66 14.46 16.18
CA GLY A 487 8.68 13.76 16.95
C GLY A 487 8.26 12.37 17.41
N TRP A 488 7.04 11.93 17.13
CA TRP A 488 6.64 10.53 17.17
C TRP A 488 6.78 9.93 15.77
N SER A 489 7.15 8.69 15.67
CA SER A 489 7.15 8.02 14.38
C SER A 489 5.80 7.40 14.10
N ASP A 490 5.47 7.21 12.82
CA ASP A 490 4.23 6.56 12.39
C ASP A 490 4.03 5.19 13.04
N GLU A 491 5.11 4.42 13.20
CA GLU A 491 5.06 3.11 13.87
C GLU A 491 4.73 3.24 15.36
N GLU A 492 5.30 4.24 16.04
CA GLU A 492 5.00 4.52 17.44
C GLU A 492 3.55 4.99 17.60
N GLU A 493 3.10 5.93 16.77
CA GLU A 493 1.74 6.44 16.81
C GLU A 493 0.68 5.37 16.48
N ASN A 494 0.92 4.57 15.43
CA ASN A 494 0.04 3.46 15.09
C ASN A 494 0.00 2.41 16.21
N THR A 495 1.13 2.15 16.85
CA THR A 495 1.22 1.23 17.98
C THR A 495 0.40 1.74 19.16
N CYS A 496 0.53 3.03 19.48
CA CYS A 496 -0.23 3.70 20.52
C CYS A 496 -1.73 3.72 20.25
N ALA A 497 -2.11 4.05 19.01
CA ALA A 497 -3.51 4.06 18.59
C ALA A 497 -4.14 2.65 18.67
N TYR A 498 -3.41 1.64 18.23
CA TYR A 498 -3.86 0.24 18.30
C TYR A 498 -4.04 -0.23 19.74
N ALA A 499 -3.10 0.10 20.62
CA ALA A 499 -3.18 -0.22 22.07
C ALA A 499 -4.37 0.48 22.73
N ALA A 500 -4.69 1.70 22.31
CA ALA A 500 -5.88 2.43 22.74
C ALA A 500 -7.21 1.86 22.19
N GLY A 501 -7.16 0.80 21.36
CA GLY A 501 -8.32 0.11 20.80
C GLY A 501 -8.82 0.67 19.48
N TRP A 502 -8.02 1.46 18.76
CA TRP A 502 -8.30 1.92 17.43
C TRP A 502 -8.13 0.77 16.42
N ILE A 503 -9.01 0.68 15.42
CA ILE A 503 -8.94 -0.31 14.34
C ILE A 503 -8.91 0.45 13.00
N GLY A 504 -7.75 0.52 12.37
CA GLY A 504 -7.52 1.22 11.10
C GLY A 504 -6.21 2.02 11.12
N GLU A 505 -5.88 2.67 10.03
CA GLU A 505 -4.77 3.62 10.01
C GLU A 505 -5.07 4.79 10.95
N SER A 506 -4.10 5.20 11.74
CA SER A 506 -4.25 6.31 12.66
C SER A 506 -4.18 7.63 11.88
N SER A 507 -5.09 8.58 12.16
CA SER A 507 -4.96 9.94 11.65
C SER A 507 -3.82 10.72 12.32
N ARG A 508 -3.19 10.14 13.32
CA ARG A 508 -2.10 10.77 14.08
C ARG A 508 -0.85 10.91 13.24
N THR A 509 -0.53 9.92 12.43
CA THR A 509 0.65 9.92 11.55
C THR A 509 0.70 11.08 10.56
N VAL A 510 -0.33 11.91 10.45
CA VAL A 510 -0.42 13.05 9.52
C VAL A 510 -1.02 14.29 10.17
N ASP A 511 -1.10 14.37 11.49
CA ASP A 511 -1.64 15.52 12.22
C ASP A 511 -0.80 15.84 13.46
N SER A 512 0.23 16.64 13.30
CA SER A 512 1.18 17.05 14.35
C SER A 512 0.54 17.71 15.59
N SER A 513 -0.76 17.80 15.64
CA SER A 513 -1.53 18.24 16.82
C SER A 513 -2.18 17.09 17.58
N ASP A 514 -2.15 15.86 17.06
CA ASP A 514 -2.76 14.66 17.65
C ASP A 514 -1.70 13.65 18.15
N ASN A 515 -0.74 14.14 18.92
CA ASN A 515 0.30 13.29 19.51
C ASN A 515 -0.27 12.23 20.45
N PRO A 516 0.35 11.07 20.53
CA PRO A 516 0.05 10.10 21.56
C PRO A 516 0.18 10.70 22.97
N LEU A 517 -0.74 10.34 23.85
CA LEU A 517 -0.62 10.76 25.24
C LEU A 517 0.54 10.01 25.89
N ASP A 518 1.54 10.74 26.31
CA ASP A 518 2.76 10.31 26.97
C ASP A 518 2.93 11.22 28.19
N THR A 519 2.61 10.73 29.36
CA THR A 519 2.47 11.57 30.55
C THR A 519 3.82 11.93 31.16
N ASP A 520 4.77 11.03 31.13
CA ASP A 520 6.11 11.21 31.70
C ASP A 520 7.17 11.64 30.69
N GLY A 521 6.90 11.49 29.38
CA GLY A 521 7.77 11.93 28.30
C GLY A 521 8.92 10.96 27.99
N ASP A 522 8.78 9.69 28.29
CA ASP A 522 9.81 8.67 28.06
C ASP A 522 9.75 8.05 26.67
N ARG A 523 8.69 8.37 25.87
CA ARG A 523 8.35 7.84 24.55
C ARG A 523 7.69 6.45 24.55
N LEU A 524 7.12 6.08 25.64
CA LEU A 524 6.07 5.08 25.66
C LEU A 524 4.73 5.81 25.90
N CYS A 525 3.77 5.59 25.05
CA CYS A 525 2.46 6.21 25.27
C CYS A 525 1.68 5.45 26.34
N ASN A 526 0.88 6.16 27.07
CA ASN A 526 0.09 5.61 28.17
C ASN A 526 -0.62 4.26 27.89
N PRO A 527 -1.18 3.96 26.70
CA PRO A 527 -1.80 2.65 26.45
C PRO A 527 -0.85 1.45 26.43
N ILE A 528 0.46 1.66 26.29
CA ILE A 528 1.49 0.61 26.27
C ILE A 528 2.52 0.75 27.37
N ASP A 529 2.49 1.85 28.12
CA ASP A 529 3.28 2.01 29.30
C ASP A 529 2.69 1.17 30.44
N GLU A 530 3.48 0.76 31.37
CA GLU A 530 3.06 0.07 32.58
C GLU A 530 3.09 1.00 33.81
N ASP A 531 3.63 2.23 33.67
CA ASP A 531 3.83 3.22 34.73
C ASP A 531 3.78 4.62 34.10
N ASP A 532 2.56 5.05 33.70
CA ASP A 532 2.26 6.21 32.84
C ASP A 532 2.91 7.54 33.27
N ASP A 533 3.20 7.72 34.55
CA ASP A 533 3.79 8.95 35.09
C ASP A 533 5.18 8.77 35.67
N ASN A 534 5.69 7.53 35.64
CA ASN A 534 7.05 7.14 36.07
C ASN A 534 7.34 7.47 37.55
N ASP A 535 6.34 7.35 38.38
CA ASP A 535 6.51 7.53 39.85
C ASP A 535 7.12 6.29 40.54
N GLY A 536 7.18 5.16 39.83
CA GLY A 536 7.69 3.87 40.28
C GLY A 536 6.59 2.94 40.76
N ARG A 537 5.33 3.24 40.52
CA ARG A 537 4.17 2.38 40.68
C ARG A 537 3.63 2.03 39.32
N LEU A 538 3.18 0.80 39.15
CA LEU A 538 2.53 0.41 37.89
C LEU A 538 1.08 0.85 37.94
N ASP A 539 0.51 1.26 36.80
CA ASP A 539 -0.88 1.72 36.67
C ASP A 539 -1.91 0.78 37.29
N GLU A 540 -1.67 -0.53 37.18
CA GLU A 540 -2.56 -1.53 37.83
C GLU A 540 -2.61 -1.43 39.35
N ASN A 541 -1.64 -0.75 39.97
CA ASN A 541 -1.48 -0.57 41.39
C ASN A 541 -1.45 0.90 41.82
N ASP A 542 -1.75 1.79 40.88
CA ASP A 542 -1.80 3.22 41.05
C ASP A 542 -3.23 3.74 40.89
N ILE A 543 -3.67 4.56 41.84
CA ILE A 543 -5.00 5.19 41.78
C ILE A 543 -4.96 6.45 40.89
N PHE A 544 -3.79 7.04 40.75
CA PHE A 544 -3.56 8.28 39.96
C PHE A 544 -2.51 8.09 38.85
N PRO A 545 -2.65 7.14 37.95
CA PRO A 545 -1.62 6.71 37.00
C PRO A 545 -1.10 7.76 36.02
N LEU A 546 -1.54 9.00 36.15
CA LEU A 546 -1.11 10.13 35.34
C LEU A 546 -0.53 11.26 36.18
N ASN A 547 -0.26 11.03 37.45
CA ASN A 547 0.18 12.05 38.38
C ASN A 547 1.39 11.61 39.19
N LEU A 548 2.59 11.85 38.70
CA LEU A 548 3.91 11.55 39.30
C LEU A 548 4.02 11.77 40.82
N ASN A 549 3.13 12.52 41.43
CA ASN A 549 3.21 12.85 42.83
C ASN A 549 2.20 12.10 43.71
N GLU A 550 1.28 11.35 43.09
CA GLU A 550 0.18 10.69 43.79
C GLU A 550 -0.01 9.27 43.28
N TRP A 551 -0.13 8.29 44.18
CA TRP A 551 -0.33 6.88 43.80
C TRP A 551 -1.35 6.17 44.70
N SER A 552 -1.80 6.79 45.78
CA SER A 552 -2.75 6.24 46.73
C SER A 552 -3.78 7.28 47.18
N ASP A 553 -4.96 6.83 47.52
CA ASP A 553 -6.10 7.62 48.03
C ASP A 553 -6.80 6.72 49.04
N ASN A 554 -6.40 6.88 50.29
CA ASN A 554 -6.74 5.95 51.34
C ASN A 554 -8.23 6.01 51.71
N ASP A 555 -8.81 7.19 51.68
CA ASP A 555 -10.22 7.43 52.01
C ASP A 555 -11.16 7.44 50.81
N ASN A 556 -10.62 7.45 49.59
CA ASN A 556 -11.30 7.47 48.31
C ASN A 556 -12.13 8.76 48.09
N ASP A 557 -11.61 9.90 48.50
CA ASP A 557 -12.24 11.18 48.24
C ASP A 557 -11.83 11.83 46.90
N GLY A 558 -10.79 11.33 46.26
CA GLY A 558 -10.26 11.75 44.95
C GLY A 558 -9.09 12.73 45.08
N ILE A 559 -8.55 12.95 46.26
CA ILE A 559 -7.29 13.63 46.53
C ILE A 559 -6.28 12.54 46.92
N GLY A 560 -5.07 12.60 46.38
CA GLY A 560 -4.05 11.61 46.73
C GLY A 560 -3.42 11.90 48.06
N ASP A 561 -2.99 10.83 48.73
CA ASP A 561 -2.43 10.88 50.09
C ASP A 561 -1.26 11.87 50.26
N ASN A 562 -0.52 12.19 49.16
CA ASN A 562 0.56 13.18 49.26
C ASN A 562 0.08 14.65 49.22
N GLU A 563 -1.07 14.93 48.58
CA GLU A 563 -1.68 16.26 48.51
C GLU A 563 -2.74 16.43 49.61
N ASP A 564 -3.33 15.33 50.09
CA ASP A 564 -4.30 15.37 51.16
C ASP A 564 -3.62 15.82 52.48
N LEU A 565 -4.38 16.30 53.35
CA LEU A 565 -3.95 16.73 54.70
C LEU A 565 -4.59 15.91 55.80
N ASP A 566 -5.43 14.94 55.42
CA ASP A 566 -6.24 14.11 56.31
C ASP A 566 -6.54 12.79 55.55
N ASP A 567 -5.49 11.97 55.35
CA ASP A 567 -5.46 10.80 54.46
C ASP A 567 -6.56 9.75 54.71
N ASP A 568 -7.17 9.74 55.90
CA ASP A 568 -8.23 8.79 56.25
C ASP A 568 -9.59 9.45 56.57
N ASN A 569 -9.65 10.80 56.41
CA ASN A 569 -10.85 11.63 56.54
C ASN A 569 -11.52 11.51 57.94
N ASP A 570 -10.72 11.36 58.97
CA ASP A 570 -11.23 11.32 60.35
C ASP A 570 -11.35 12.70 61.03
N ILE A 571 -10.93 13.79 60.33
CA ILE A 571 -10.90 15.20 60.76
C ILE A 571 -9.60 15.58 61.48
N LEU A 572 -8.75 14.66 61.89
CA LEU A 572 -7.39 15.00 62.25
C LEU A 572 -6.56 15.16 60.97
N THR A 573 -5.56 15.95 61.02
CA THR A 573 -4.66 16.07 59.89
C THR A 573 -3.49 15.13 60.12
N ASP A 574 -2.88 14.55 59.04
CA ASP A 574 -1.71 13.66 59.10
C ASP A 574 -0.63 14.21 60.02
N LYS A 575 -0.39 15.50 59.90
CA LYS A 575 0.58 16.16 60.78
C LYS A 575 0.19 16.09 62.23
N SER A 576 -1.10 16.23 62.54
CA SER A 576 -1.59 16.13 63.90
C SER A 576 -1.52 14.70 64.43
N GLU A 577 -1.77 13.76 63.54
CA GLU A 577 -1.71 12.35 63.83
C GLU A 577 -0.27 11.89 64.08
N ILE A 578 0.66 12.28 63.18
CA ILE A 578 2.10 12.01 63.40
C ILE A 578 2.57 12.63 64.74
N GLU A 579 2.07 13.86 65.08
CA GLU A 579 2.40 14.49 66.36
C GLU A 579 1.78 13.77 67.56
N ASN A 580 0.60 13.16 67.36
CA ASN A 580 -0.11 12.38 68.36
C ASN A 580 0.34 10.95 68.42
N GLY A 581 0.97 10.44 67.33
CA GLY A 581 1.47 9.07 67.21
C GLY A 581 0.42 8.10 66.67
N THR A 582 -0.68 8.61 66.11
CA THR A 582 -1.69 7.86 65.37
C THR A 582 -1.25 7.61 63.93
N ASP A 583 -1.98 6.81 63.19
CA ASP A 583 -1.66 6.39 61.81
C ASP A 583 -2.50 7.21 60.83
N PRO A 584 -1.91 8.15 60.05
CA PRO A 584 -2.62 8.99 59.09
C PRO A 584 -3.46 8.27 58.03
N ASN A 585 -3.25 6.99 57.86
CA ASN A 585 -3.96 6.16 56.91
C ASN A 585 -5.02 5.27 57.54
N ASN A 586 -5.31 5.43 58.82
CA ASN A 586 -6.22 4.56 59.55
C ASN A 586 -7.01 5.33 60.59
N SER A 587 -8.15 5.79 60.26
CA SER A 587 -9.10 6.59 61.08
C SER A 587 -9.47 5.99 62.46
N ASP A 588 -8.93 4.85 62.80
CA ASP A 588 -9.10 4.16 64.07
C ASP A 588 -7.80 3.37 64.35
N THR A 589 -6.76 4.10 64.77
CA THR A 589 -5.39 3.57 64.88
C THR A 589 -5.28 2.34 65.74
N ASP A 590 -6.01 2.27 66.87
CA ASP A 590 -5.96 1.15 67.79
C ASP A 590 -7.07 0.11 67.60
N SER A 591 -7.97 0.37 66.63
CA SER A 591 -9.03 -0.55 66.17
C SER A 591 -10.08 -0.86 67.25
N ASP A 592 -10.44 0.10 68.07
CA ASP A 592 -11.44 -0.07 69.10
C ASP A 592 -12.87 0.30 68.68
N GLY A 593 -13.01 0.97 67.47
CA GLY A 593 -14.28 1.35 66.87
C GLY A 593 -14.63 2.82 67.03
N TYR A 594 -13.75 3.64 67.55
CA TYR A 594 -13.81 5.08 67.59
C TYR A 594 -12.70 5.66 66.73
N SER A 595 -13.01 6.68 65.95
CA SER A 595 -11.99 7.37 65.15
C SER A 595 -11.10 8.21 66.05
N ASP A 596 -9.80 8.33 65.63
CA ASP A 596 -8.76 9.01 66.40
C ASP A 596 -9.14 10.43 66.79
N ASN A 597 -9.88 11.15 65.93
CA ASN A 597 -10.46 12.45 66.24
C ASN A 597 -11.51 12.44 67.36
N ASN A 598 -12.21 11.33 67.56
CA ASN A 598 -13.25 11.16 68.53
C ASN A 598 -12.81 10.35 69.75
N ASP A 599 -11.56 9.87 69.72
CA ASP A 599 -10.95 9.10 70.78
C ASP A 599 -10.03 9.98 71.61
N ILE A 600 -10.17 9.92 72.89
CA ILE A 600 -9.27 10.63 73.83
C ILE A 600 -7.98 9.84 74.02
N PHE A 601 -8.02 8.53 73.80
CA PHE A 601 -6.88 7.63 73.89
C PHE A 601 -6.58 6.84 72.60
N PRO A 602 -6.34 7.44 71.49
CA PRO A 602 -6.37 6.84 70.18
C PRO A 602 -5.25 5.81 69.93
N LEU A 603 -4.52 5.41 70.95
CA LEU A 603 -3.49 4.37 70.94
C LEU A 603 -3.76 3.28 71.98
N ASP A 604 -4.90 3.31 72.63
CA ASP A 604 -5.27 2.26 73.65
C ASP A 604 -6.65 1.66 73.42
N ALA A 605 -6.73 0.65 72.58
CA ALA A 605 -7.95 -0.08 72.15
C ALA A 605 -8.87 -0.56 73.32
N LYS A 606 -8.70 -0.06 74.50
CA LYS A 606 -9.55 -0.36 75.66
C LYS A 606 -10.30 0.84 76.16
N ASP A 607 -9.83 2.05 75.88
CA ASP A 607 -10.35 3.29 76.35
C ASP A 607 -10.43 4.33 75.28
N TRP A 608 -11.59 4.97 75.09
CA TRP A 608 -11.88 6.01 74.03
C TRP A 608 -12.51 7.27 74.67
N LEU A 609 -12.82 7.23 75.92
CA LEU A 609 -13.50 8.34 76.65
C LEU A 609 -12.89 8.56 77.98
N ASP A 610 -12.73 9.83 78.37
CA ASP A 610 -12.37 10.30 79.72
C ASP A 610 -13.40 11.32 80.18
N LEU A 611 -14.41 10.88 80.91
CA LEU A 611 -15.57 11.70 81.27
C LEU A 611 -15.26 12.80 82.31
N ASP A 612 -14.17 12.62 83.09
CA ASP A 612 -13.82 13.54 84.13
C ASP A 612 -12.46 14.23 83.98
N ASP A 613 -11.86 14.10 82.76
CA ASP A 613 -10.60 14.72 82.33
C ASP A 613 -9.40 14.44 83.27
N ASP A 614 -9.26 13.22 83.80
CA ASP A 614 -8.19 12.95 84.74
C ASP A 614 -7.00 12.21 84.08
N GLY A 615 -7.14 11.82 82.81
CA GLY A 615 -6.11 11.17 82.01
C GLY A 615 -6.09 9.63 82.16
N VAL A 616 -7.15 9.04 82.70
CA VAL A 616 -7.37 7.57 82.71
C VAL A 616 -8.71 7.30 82.01
N GLY A 617 -8.71 6.41 81.06
CA GLY A 617 -9.92 6.13 80.26
C GLY A 617 -11.02 5.47 81.13
N ASP A 618 -12.28 5.80 80.76
CA ASP A 618 -13.46 5.38 81.46
C ASP A 618 -13.59 3.87 81.71
N ASN A 619 -13.04 3.05 80.78
CA ASN A 619 -13.08 1.58 80.91
C ASN A 619 -12.00 1.06 81.83
N THR A 620 -10.94 1.79 82.01
CA THR A 620 -9.82 1.43 82.92
C THR A 620 -9.96 2.14 84.22
N ASP A 621 -10.64 3.27 84.28
CA ASP A 621 -10.90 4.00 85.54
C ASP A 621 -11.98 3.29 86.39
N ILE A 622 -11.74 3.25 87.61
CA ILE A 622 -12.66 2.65 88.60
C ILE A 622 -13.78 3.63 88.95
N PHE A 623 -13.59 4.90 88.78
CA PHE A 623 -14.56 5.94 89.06
C PHE A 623 -14.70 6.98 87.91
N PRO A 624 -15.18 6.55 86.74
CA PRO A 624 -15.18 7.28 85.48
C PRO A 624 -15.88 8.67 85.49
N SER A 625 -16.21 9.26 86.51
CA SER A 625 -16.82 10.54 86.69
C SER A 625 -16.27 11.35 87.85
N ILE A 626 -15.15 10.97 88.41
CA ILE A 626 -14.53 11.60 89.57
C ILE A 626 -13.01 11.70 89.38
N SER A 627 -12.53 12.73 88.76
CA SER A 627 -11.13 12.99 88.44
C SER A 627 -10.10 12.94 89.55
N ARG A 628 -10.53 12.67 90.73
CA ARG A 628 -9.68 12.54 91.90
C ARG A 628 -9.26 11.07 92.16
N TYR A 629 -9.97 10.10 91.56
CA TYR A 629 -9.81 8.69 91.88
C TYR A 629 -9.57 7.83 90.64
N GLN A 630 -8.36 7.82 90.18
CA GLN A 630 -7.94 7.06 88.96
C GLN A 630 -7.78 5.57 89.24
N TYR A 631 -7.36 5.26 90.48
CA TYR A 631 -7.13 3.89 90.87
C TYR A 631 -7.72 3.61 92.27
N THR A 632 -8.00 2.36 92.58
CA THR A 632 -8.44 1.92 93.97
C THR A 632 -7.52 2.42 95.03
N SER A 633 -6.22 2.66 94.79
CA SER A 633 -5.26 3.21 95.73
C SER A 633 -5.60 4.66 96.13
N ASP A 634 -6.19 5.49 95.25
CA ASP A 634 -6.44 6.91 95.49
C ASP A 634 -7.60 7.04 96.46
N LEU A 635 -8.66 6.27 96.26
CA LEU A 635 -9.77 6.19 97.21
C LEU A 635 -9.29 5.60 98.53
N ALA A 636 -8.41 4.63 98.49
CA ALA A 636 -7.86 4.04 99.68
C ALA A 636 -7.00 5.00 100.52
N ILE A 637 -6.29 5.91 99.81
CA ILE A 637 -5.48 6.97 100.43
C ILE A 637 -6.39 7.98 101.15
N ASP A 638 -7.45 8.43 100.47
CA ASP A 638 -8.41 9.41 101.05
C ASP A 638 -9.18 8.77 102.21
N ILE A 639 -9.61 7.52 102.07
CA ILE A 639 -10.24 6.79 103.17
C ILE A 639 -9.26 6.67 104.33
N LEU A 640 -7.99 6.42 104.04
CA LEU A 640 -6.95 6.36 105.07
C LEU A 640 -6.72 7.70 105.75
N LEU A 641 -6.68 8.80 104.88
CA LEU A 641 -6.53 10.15 105.44
C LEU A 641 -7.74 10.60 106.25
N ILE A 642 -8.98 10.32 105.80
CA ILE A 642 -10.20 10.59 106.56
C ILE A 642 -10.20 9.75 107.86
N SER A 643 -9.76 8.52 107.80
CA SER A 643 -9.67 7.67 108.95
C SER A 643 -8.62 8.18 110.00
N ILE A 644 -7.49 8.69 109.48
CA ILE A 644 -6.46 9.31 110.31
C ILE A 644 -6.98 10.64 110.89
N MET A 645 -7.65 11.47 110.08
CA MET A 645 -8.27 12.69 110.64
C MET A 645 -9.35 12.40 111.64
N GLY A 646 -10.16 11.36 111.43
CA GLY A 646 -11.15 10.89 112.35
C GLY A 646 -10.49 10.41 113.69
N ILE A 647 -9.39 9.71 113.60
CA ILE A 647 -8.60 9.28 114.79
C ILE A 647 -8.00 10.49 115.51
N ILE A 648 -7.46 11.46 114.71
CA ILE A 648 -6.92 12.69 115.29
C ILE A 648 -8.00 13.50 115.97
N THR A 649 -9.18 13.65 115.39
CA THR A 649 -10.30 14.36 115.96
C THR A 649 -10.88 13.64 117.20
N LEU A 650 -10.97 12.35 117.12
CA LEU A 650 -11.35 11.53 118.28
C LEU A 650 -10.30 11.61 119.38
N GLY A 651 -9.02 11.60 119.04
CA GLY A 651 -7.88 11.78 119.95
C GLY A 651 -7.91 13.18 120.55
N ALA A 652 -8.13 14.23 119.77
CA ALA A 652 -8.25 15.60 120.24
C ALA A 652 -9.52 15.78 121.11
N PHE A 653 -10.63 15.13 120.76
CA PHE A 653 -11.83 15.14 121.55
C PHE A 653 -11.65 14.35 122.84
N SER A 654 -10.90 13.26 122.79
CA SER A 654 -10.52 12.50 124.00
C SER A 654 -9.59 13.28 124.90
N LEU A 655 -8.62 14.04 124.30
CA LEU A 655 -7.74 14.91 125.03
C LEU A 655 -8.50 16.08 125.66
N PHE A 656 -9.42 16.68 124.88
CA PHE A 656 -10.25 17.73 125.40
C PHE A 656 -11.17 17.30 126.52
N LYS A 657 -11.67 16.07 126.47
CA LYS A 657 -12.38 15.43 127.62
C LYS A 657 -11.51 15.14 128.79
N ARG A 658 -10.24 14.87 128.63
CA ARG A 658 -9.29 14.69 129.71
C ARG A 658 -8.89 15.95 130.39
N ILE A 659 -8.74 17.07 129.64
CA ILE A 659 -8.36 18.36 130.22
C ILE A 659 -9.53 18.96 131.02
N ASN A 660 -10.74 18.71 130.63
CA ASN A 660 -11.96 19.24 131.36
C ASN A 660 -12.39 18.31 132.49
N ARG A 661 -11.56 17.29 132.91
CA ARG A 661 -11.88 16.44 134.06
C ARG A 661 -11.00 16.69 135.30
N GLU A 662 -10.10 17.65 135.27
CA GLU A 662 -9.29 18.02 136.37
C GLU A 662 -9.63 19.30 137.10
N ASP A 663 -10.86 19.79 136.87
CA ASP A 663 -11.42 20.86 137.76
C ASP A 663 -12.83 20.47 138.23
N TRP A 664 -12.90 19.62 139.20
CA TRP A 664 -13.82 19.41 140.34
C TRP A 664 -13.49 18.25 141.20
#